data_73d905eb2056bbb887ec4189685fe545
#
_entry.id   73d905eb2056bbb887ec4189685fe545
#
_cell.length_a   1.000
_cell.length_b   1.000
_cell.length_c   1.000
_cell.angle_alpha   90.00
_cell.angle_beta   90.00
_cell.angle_gamma   90.00
#
_symmetry.space_group_name_H-M   'P 1'
#
loop_
_entity.id
_entity.type
_entity.pdbx_description
1 polymer ?
#
loop_
_entity_poly.entity_id
_entity_poly.type
_entity_poly.pdbx_seq_one_letter_code
_entity_poly.pdbx_strand_id
1 'polypeptide(L)'
;MKTIVLAFFASASLTAWGQSYKIAGTVLDAKSKVPVEFATLWIEGSGIGTMTDSQGKFVIQHLAEGKHEVLVRCLGYSECKLQLDVRKDKENIVVYLSEQTLALNEVTVTAERKAIDATTAYTLGRTALDHLQSVSVSDALSLLPGEQTSKFKSLTSSAQVITLRGESTEMGNPDFGTVVEMDGVRLSGNATAAFTSGTDTRNIGNSNVERIEVITGVPSVEYGDLTNGVVKIVTRKGKSPLIVDVAVRPTTQSYAVSKGVELGGKVGVLNLSYERVHSVSDIASPYTSYVRNAFGVRYSNSLHTKTGKTLSVDFSLNGNVGGNNTEADPDAFKETYTKSRDNALWSSLSFNYMLNSPWLSNLRGGVTFSYADNRVEKKKNQSASSVQPALHTTEEGYFVASKYEEDPSSPIILLPTGYWYVTSFNDSRPINYTAYLKARWSHKIGSVTSNLLAGADMKGEGNLGKGTYYEDMSVAPTWREYRYDELPFMHNLAAYTEEEIALPFRHSQLLLKGGLRSDMTFIPGTVYGTVSSLSPRFSAKYSFGEKEHGFFQGATLRAGWGKAVKLPSFEMLYPRETYVDRLAFAPGAMADGTTYYAYHTHPVLPVYNPELQWQYSIMREAGMDIRLKGVRISLSFFYNTLSKPYTSTRIYTPFDYKLTDQSALNNCLIPSTDRVYSIDRTTGVVTVSDKNGILPSQTLAYKEIHDFQSAVMNVNGSSSSRMGLEWVLDFDRIKAINTSIRIDGKYYRYKGIDEVTVPSTSSLTDTDGQPYKYIGYYVGGNVNYNGFMTQRLNTNLTLVTHVPKIRMIFSLRFEGTLLKTRQNLSEYSGGTRSYVLDSQSDYLPSSTQTDIYNGASYVATYPLYYVSREDMETRIPFMEKFLWAAEHDKELYNELCKLVVKSTTGYMFRKQGYSPYFSANLNVSKEIGKYLTVSFFANNFFYSMQKIKNWQTGNEGSLFASSLVTPFNYGISFKLKL
;
A
#
# COMPACT_ATOMS: atom_id res chain seq x y z
N MET A 1 -3.06 37.60 10.71
CA MET A 1 -2.10 36.59 10.21
C MET A 1 -0.98 37.13 9.32
N LYS A 2 -1.14 38.25 8.62
CA LYS A 2 -0.05 38.88 7.81
C LYS A 2 1.08 39.49 8.63
N THR A 3 0.83 39.91 9.86
CA THR A 3 1.82 40.64 10.71
C THR A 3 2.75 39.68 11.49
N ILE A 4 2.33 38.42 11.70
CA ILE A 4 3.16 37.39 12.41
C ILE A 4 4.21 36.80 11.47
N VAL A 5 3.93 36.71 10.17
CA VAL A 5 4.87 36.17 9.16
C VAL A 5 6.01 37.18 8.90
N LEU A 6 5.75 38.50 8.96
CA LEU A 6 6.79 39.53 8.78
C LEU A 6 7.73 39.68 10.00
N ALA A 7 7.26 39.41 11.21
CA ALA A 7 8.07 39.45 12.42
C ALA A 7 9.08 38.29 12.50
N PHE A 8 8.79 37.15 11.85
CA PHE A 8 9.71 36.00 11.75
C PHE A 8 10.87 36.23 10.75
N PHE A 9 10.67 37.05 9.74
CA PHE A 9 11.71 37.40 8.77
C PHE A 9 12.63 38.54 9.20
N ALA A 10 12.24 39.36 10.17
CA ALA A 10 13.02 40.53 10.63
C ALA A 10 14.07 40.20 11.72
N SER A 11 14.05 38.99 12.31
CA SER A 11 15.02 38.57 13.33
C SER A 11 16.27 37.87 12.80
N ALA A 12 16.43 37.76 11.49
CA ALA A 12 17.52 37.00 10.84
C ALA A 12 18.81 37.82 10.53
N SER A 13 18.97 39.03 11.04
CA SER A 13 20.10 39.89 10.66
C SER A 13 20.92 40.40 11.85
N LEU A 14 21.34 39.49 12.74
CA LEU A 14 22.46 39.76 13.66
C LEU A 14 23.59 38.78 13.33
N THR A 15 24.40 39.09 12.33
CA THR A 15 25.65 38.37 12.04
C THR A 15 26.70 38.72 13.08
N ALA A 16 26.85 37.85 14.09
CA ALA A 16 28.07 37.86 14.90
C ALA A 16 29.22 37.28 14.06
N TRP A 17 30.17 38.05 13.66
CA TRP A 17 31.41 37.61 13.00
C TRP A 17 32.32 36.94 14.05
N GLY A 18 32.08 35.60 14.29
CA GLY A 18 33.03 34.75 15.03
C GLY A 18 34.14 34.29 14.09
N GLN A 19 35.36 34.07 14.62
CA GLN A 19 36.43 33.43 13.88
C GLN A 19 35.98 32.03 13.46
N SER A 20 36.17 31.74 12.18
CA SER A 20 35.82 30.42 11.61
C SER A 20 37.06 29.68 11.14
N TYR A 21 37.14 28.41 11.47
CA TYR A 21 38.29 27.56 11.18
C TYR A 21 37.95 26.48 10.14
N LYS A 22 39.02 25.94 9.55
CA LYS A 22 38.96 24.82 8.57
C LYS A 22 39.53 23.54 9.22
N ILE A 23 38.86 22.42 8.95
CA ILE A 23 39.43 21.08 9.15
C ILE A 23 39.52 20.33 7.83
N ALA A 24 40.64 19.64 7.61
CA ALA A 24 40.85 18.82 6.41
C ALA A 24 41.59 17.54 6.76
N GLY A 25 41.32 16.48 6.00
CA GLY A 25 41.94 15.20 6.28
C GLY A 25 41.59 14.11 5.29
N THR A 26 41.79 12.86 5.66
CA THR A 26 41.56 11.69 4.84
C THR A 26 40.89 10.61 5.66
N VAL A 27 39.91 9.93 5.10
CA VAL A 27 39.28 8.74 5.69
C VAL A 27 39.87 7.50 5.03
N LEU A 28 40.37 6.58 5.81
CA LEU A 28 41.02 5.36 5.37
C LEU A 28 40.35 4.14 5.97
N ASP A 29 40.37 3.04 5.26
CA ASP A 29 40.03 1.73 5.83
C ASP A 29 41.06 1.35 6.92
N ALA A 30 40.60 0.92 8.07
CA ALA A 30 41.43 0.64 9.24
C ALA A 30 42.46 -0.47 8.98
N LYS A 31 42.15 -1.42 8.11
CA LYS A 31 42.98 -2.61 7.85
C LYS A 31 43.81 -2.48 6.58
N SER A 32 43.19 -2.18 5.48
CA SER A 32 43.84 -2.10 4.16
C SER A 32 44.54 -0.78 3.91
N LYS A 33 44.23 0.30 4.71
CA LYS A 33 44.73 1.67 4.52
C LYS A 33 44.31 2.29 3.19
N VAL A 34 43.38 1.67 2.47
CA VAL A 34 42.83 2.22 1.22
C VAL A 34 41.92 3.41 1.55
N PRO A 35 41.94 4.48 0.77
CA PRO A 35 40.99 5.59 0.92
C PRO A 35 39.53 5.12 0.89
N VAL A 36 38.72 5.69 1.81
CA VAL A 36 37.28 5.43 1.87
C VAL A 36 36.55 6.59 1.22
N GLU A 37 35.99 6.35 0.06
CA GLU A 37 35.24 7.31 -0.73
C GLU A 37 33.78 7.44 -0.26
N PHE A 38 33.16 8.58 -0.50
CA PHE A 38 31.76 8.89 -0.13
C PHE A 38 31.45 8.73 1.34
N ALA A 39 32.46 8.70 2.22
CA ALA A 39 32.23 8.78 3.65
C ALA A 39 31.67 10.15 3.99
N THR A 40 30.54 10.19 4.67
CA THR A 40 29.91 11.42 5.13
C THR A 40 30.48 11.79 6.48
N LEU A 41 31.00 13.01 6.60
CA LEU A 41 31.44 13.60 7.86
C LEU A 41 30.43 14.66 8.25
N TRP A 42 29.83 14.54 9.39
CA TRP A 42 28.80 15.42 9.90
C TRP A 42 29.14 15.92 11.30
N ILE A 43 29.07 17.21 11.53
CA ILE A 43 29.27 17.79 12.85
C ILE A 43 27.95 17.80 13.60
N GLU A 44 27.92 17.04 14.69
CA GLU A 44 26.68 16.87 15.46
C GLU A 44 26.17 18.24 15.98
N GLY A 45 24.89 18.50 15.77
CA GLY A 45 24.23 19.75 16.21
C GLY A 45 24.53 21.00 15.40
N SER A 46 25.34 20.96 14.32
CA SER A 46 25.71 22.16 13.57
C SER A 46 25.12 22.30 12.18
N GLY A 47 24.54 21.23 11.63
CA GLY A 47 24.10 21.22 10.24
C GLY A 47 25.24 21.32 9.20
N ILE A 48 26.50 21.33 9.65
CA ILE A 48 27.70 21.45 8.82
C ILE A 48 28.24 20.06 8.54
N GLY A 49 28.55 19.75 7.30
CA GLY A 49 29.09 18.46 6.91
C GLY A 49 29.82 18.48 5.59
N THR A 50 30.46 17.37 5.27
CA THR A 50 31.13 17.15 3.98
C THR A 50 31.05 15.67 3.62
N MET A 51 31.55 15.34 2.44
CA MET A 51 31.69 13.96 1.97
C MET A 51 33.09 13.77 1.42
N THR A 52 33.71 12.60 1.64
CA THR A 52 35.01 12.30 1.05
C THR A 52 34.93 12.16 -0.48
N ASP A 53 35.97 12.58 -1.15
CA ASP A 53 36.16 12.33 -2.59
C ASP A 53 36.65 10.89 -2.85
N SER A 54 36.92 10.55 -4.13
CA SER A 54 37.47 9.24 -4.53
C SER A 54 38.82 8.90 -3.90
N GLN A 55 39.56 9.89 -3.40
CA GLN A 55 40.82 9.73 -2.69
C GLN A 55 40.64 9.70 -1.17
N GLY A 56 39.40 9.63 -0.68
CA GLY A 56 39.09 9.65 0.73
C GLY A 56 39.32 11.01 1.42
N LYS A 57 39.62 12.05 0.68
CA LYS A 57 39.90 13.40 1.24
C LYS A 57 38.60 14.14 1.56
N PHE A 58 38.64 14.89 2.66
CA PHE A 58 37.54 15.75 3.07
C PHE A 58 38.04 17.12 3.52
N VAL A 59 37.16 18.14 3.41
CA VAL A 59 37.36 19.49 3.91
C VAL A 59 36.04 19.97 4.51
N ILE A 60 36.11 20.51 5.74
CA ILE A 60 34.98 21.21 6.38
C ILE A 60 35.46 22.62 6.72
N GLN A 61 34.74 23.66 6.31
CA GLN A 61 35.03 25.05 6.55
C GLN A 61 33.96 25.69 7.45
N HIS A 62 34.23 26.90 7.92
CA HIS A 62 33.31 27.70 8.73
C HIS A 62 32.94 27.08 10.08
N LEU A 63 33.90 26.36 10.71
CA LEU A 63 33.73 25.85 12.06
C LEU A 63 33.97 26.92 13.09
N ALA A 64 33.09 27.03 14.06
CA ALA A 64 33.31 27.89 15.22
C ALA A 64 34.43 27.31 16.12
N GLU A 65 35.07 28.15 16.90
CA GLU A 65 36.00 27.72 17.92
C GLU A 65 35.29 26.82 18.97
N GLY A 66 35.93 25.72 19.37
CA GLY A 66 35.42 24.85 20.41
C GLY A 66 35.53 23.35 20.12
N LYS A 67 34.95 22.57 20.99
CA LYS A 67 34.89 21.09 20.85
C LYS A 67 33.73 20.70 19.95
N HIS A 68 34.06 19.93 18.93
CA HIS A 68 33.10 19.40 17.95
C HIS A 68 33.14 17.87 17.94
N GLU A 69 31.98 17.21 17.93
CA GLU A 69 31.88 15.78 17.65
C GLU A 69 31.58 15.61 16.15
N VAL A 70 32.52 14.99 15.46
CA VAL A 70 32.39 14.68 14.03
C VAL A 70 31.98 13.23 13.89
N LEU A 71 30.79 13.02 13.35
CA LEU A 71 30.25 11.70 13.05
C LEU A 71 30.66 11.32 11.63
N VAL A 72 31.40 10.23 11.49
CA VAL A 72 31.88 9.73 10.21
C VAL A 72 31.17 8.41 9.87
N ARG A 73 30.48 8.41 8.76
CA ARG A 73 29.70 7.28 8.27
C ARG A 73 30.07 6.97 6.82
N CYS A 74 30.28 5.69 6.54
CA CYS A 74 30.37 5.18 5.21
C CYS A 74 29.66 3.84 5.13
N LEU A 75 29.07 3.58 3.97
CA LEU A 75 28.36 2.34 3.70
C LEU A 75 29.31 1.14 3.76
N GLY A 76 28.91 0.08 4.45
CA GLY A 76 29.78 -1.09 4.67
C GLY A 76 30.81 -0.95 5.78
N TYR A 77 30.87 0.21 6.44
CA TYR A 77 31.77 0.49 7.55
C TYR A 77 31.01 0.78 8.84
N SER A 78 31.67 0.50 9.97
CA SER A 78 31.16 0.89 11.29
C SER A 78 31.27 2.40 11.45
N GLU A 79 30.25 3.02 12.07
CA GLU A 79 30.25 4.43 12.39
C GLU A 79 31.43 4.79 13.31
N CYS A 80 32.07 5.92 13.04
CA CYS A 80 33.14 6.45 13.84
C CYS A 80 32.77 7.87 14.36
N LYS A 81 32.94 8.08 15.67
CA LYS A 81 32.80 9.38 16.32
C LYS A 81 34.18 9.91 16.65
N LEU A 82 34.48 11.12 16.17
CA LEU A 82 35.75 11.81 16.38
C LEU A 82 35.49 13.10 17.15
N GLN A 83 36.11 13.26 18.30
CA GLN A 83 36.08 14.53 19.03
C GLN A 83 37.24 15.40 18.63
N LEU A 84 36.96 16.61 18.16
CA LEU A 84 37.95 17.59 17.73
C LEU A 84 37.78 18.88 18.53
N ASP A 85 38.88 19.34 19.17
CA ASP A 85 38.98 20.70 19.74
C ASP A 85 39.56 21.60 18.66
N VAL A 86 38.73 22.49 18.07
CA VAL A 86 39.09 23.39 16.95
C VAL A 86 39.37 24.77 17.52
N ARG A 87 40.66 25.16 17.58
CA ARG A 87 41.12 26.50 17.99
C ARG A 87 41.97 27.17 16.90
N LYS A 88 42.28 26.42 15.85
CA LYS A 88 43.02 26.86 14.65
C LYS A 88 42.70 25.88 13.54
N ASP A 89 43.04 26.23 12.32
CA ASP A 89 42.95 25.31 11.19
C ASP A 89 43.71 24.00 11.48
N LYS A 90 43.02 22.87 11.19
CA LYS A 90 43.62 21.53 11.34
C LYS A 90 43.62 20.86 9.97
N GLU A 91 44.78 20.48 9.53
CA GLU A 91 45.02 19.74 8.30
C GLU A 91 45.59 18.37 8.65
N ASN A 92 45.54 17.43 7.69
CA ASN A 92 46.05 16.06 7.82
C ASN A 92 45.39 15.19 8.92
N ILE A 93 44.10 15.43 9.19
CA ILE A 93 43.31 14.54 10.07
C ILE A 93 43.13 13.19 9.38
N VAL A 94 43.52 12.10 10.03
CA VAL A 94 43.28 10.75 9.50
C VAL A 94 42.21 10.09 10.33
N VAL A 95 41.15 9.65 9.65
CA VAL A 95 40.05 8.89 10.26
C VAL A 95 40.10 7.45 9.74
N TYR A 96 40.08 6.48 10.63
CA TYR A 96 40.05 5.07 10.28
C TYR A 96 38.65 4.51 10.46
N LEU A 97 38.07 3.94 9.40
CA LEU A 97 36.81 3.21 9.45
C LEU A 97 37.08 1.72 9.37
N SER A 98 36.38 0.94 10.18
CA SER A 98 36.43 -0.50 10.17
C SER A 98 35.31 -1.09 9.33
N GLU A 99 35.66 -1.96 8.36
CA GLU A 99 34.67 -2.65 7.53
C GLU A 99 33.75 -3.53 8.38
N GLN A 100 32.45 -3.53 8.11
CA GLN A 100 31.49 -4.38 8.82
C GLN A 100 31.64 -5.84 8.38
N THR A 101 32.25 -6.67 9.22
CA THR A 101 32.44 -8.11 9.01
C THR A 101 32.01 -8.91 10.25
N LEU A 102 31.72 -10.20 10.09
CA LEU A 102 31.39 -11.07 11.22
C LEU A 102 32.60 -11.31 12.16
N ALA A 103 33.76 -10.78 11.82
CA ALA A 103 34.93 -10.78 12.71
C ALA A 103 34.93 -9.67 13.78
N LEU A 104 34.05 -8.66 13.62
CA LEU A 104 33.88 -7.59 14.61
C LEU A 104 33.17 -8.10 15.86
N ASN A 105 33.45 -7.45 16.98
CA ASN A 105 32.83 -7.80 18.26
C ASN A 105 31.34 -7.44 18.34
N GLU A 106 30.87 -6.50 17.54
CA GLU A 106 29.46 -6.07 17.48
C GLU A 106 28.96 -6.12 16.04
N VAL A 107 27.97 -6.98 15.79
CA VAL A 107 27.27 -7.08 14.50
C VAL A 107 25.77 -7.11 14.77
N THR A 108 25.04 -6.16 14.19
CA THR A 108 23.61 -6.05 14.35
C THR A 108 22.87 -6.82 13.24
N VAL A 109 22.04 -7.76 13.63
CA VAL A 109 21.20 -8.57 12.73
C VAL A 109 19.69 -8.33 12.97
N THR A 110 19.37 -7.26 13.68
CA THR A 110 17.99 -6.83 14.00
C THR A 110 17.75 -5.41 13.53
N ALA A 111 16.50 -4.97 13.53
CA ALA A 111 16.17 -3.57 13.26
C ALA A 111 16.73 -2.65 14.33
N GLU A 112 17.50 -1.64 13.92
CA GLU A 112 18.05 -0.62 14.81
C GLU A 112 17.12 0.60 14.83
N ARG A 113 16.83 1.08 16.02
CA ARG A 113 16.10 2.31 16.17
C ARG A 113 17.01 3.53 16.02
N LYS A 114 16.58 4.51 15.23
CA LYS A 114 17.26 5.81 15.14
C LYS A 114 16.94 6.67 16.37
N ALA A 115 17.86 6.71 17.34
CA ALA A 115 17.71 7.49 18.56
C ALA A 115 17.81 9.02 18.36
N ILE A 116 18.32 9.47 17.20
CA ILE A 116 18.59 10.87 16.90
C ILE A 116 17.30 11.63 16.57
N ASP A 117 16.35 10.98 15.90
CA ASP A 117 15.09 11.61 15.47
C ASP A 117 14.06 11.71 16.60
N ALA A 118 13.24 12.77 16.58
CA ALA A 118 12.11 12.92 17.51
C ALA A 118 10.95 11.96 17.19
N THR A 119 10.96 11.34 16.01
CA THR A 119 9.93 10.42 15.51
C THR A 119 10.41 8.96 15.58
N THR A 120 9.48 7.99 15.61
CA THR A 120 9.84 6.56 15.59
C THR A 120 10.27 6.15 14.19
N ALA A 121 11.55 5.77 14.06
CA ALA A 121 12.12 5.26 12.84
C ALA A 121 13.10 4.10 13.13
N TYR A 122 13.14 3.14 12.19
CA TYR A 122 14.00 1.96 12.25
C TYR A 122 14.87 1.86 11.01
N THR A 123 16.07 1.30 11.17
CA THR A 123 16.98 0.99 10.05
C THR A 123 17.33 -0.49 10.07
N LEU A 124 17.24 -1.11 8.91
CA LEU A 124 17.63 -2.48 8.61
C LEU A 124 18.85 -2.42 7.71
N GLY A 125 20.02 -2.75 8.22
CA GLY A 125 21.28 -2.72 7.45
C GLY A 125 21.51 -4.01 6.66
N ARG A 126 22.49 -3.98 5.74
CA ARG A 126 22.82 -5.10 4.87
C ARG A 126 23.08 -6.41 5.62
N THR A 127 23.80 -6.37 6.73
CA THR A 127 24.13 -7.57 7.52
C THR A 127 22.87 -8.26 8.05
N ALA A 128 21.86 -7.49 8.48
CA ALA A 128 20.59 -8.03 8.93
C ALA A 128 19.81 -8.66 7.75
N LEU A 129 19.80 -8.02 6.58
CA LEU A 129 19.17 -8.55 5.37
C LEU A 129 19.84 -9.84 4.88
N ASP A 130 21.16 -9.92 4.89
CA ASP A 130 21.93 -11.11 4.51
C ASP A 130 21.69 -12.27 5.49
N HIS A 131 21.65 -11.98 6.79
CA HIS A 131 21.41 -12.99 7.82
C HIS A 131 19.99 -13.57 7.77
N LEU A 132 18.99 -12.71 7.51
CA LEU A 132 17.59 -13.11 7.31
C LEU A 132 17.39 -13.86 5.99
N GLN A 133 18.27 -13.67 5.03
CA GLN A 133 18.13 -14.19 3.64
C GLN A 133 16.78 -13.79 2.99
N SER A 134 16.37 -12.55 3.17
CA SER A 134 15.11 -12.03 2.61
C SER A 134 15.09 -12.10 1.08
N VAL A 135 13.97 -12.53 0.47
CA VAL A 135 13.74 -12.51 -0.99
C VAL A 135 13.08 -11.21 -1.43
N SER A 136 12.27 -10.65 -0.55
CA SER A 136 11.53 -9.41 -0.80
C SER A 136 11.77 -8.38 0.29
N VAL A 137 11.45 -7.12 -0.01
CA VAL A 137 11.50 -6.03 0.97
C VAL A 137 10.51 -6.28 2.11
N SER A 138 9.34 -6.86 1.83
CA SER A 138 8.35 -7.19 2.85
C SER A 138 8.84 -8.23 3.87
N ASP A 139 9.69 -9.18 3.46
CA ASP A 139 10.30 -10.13 4.39
C ASP A 139 11.19 -9.44 5.42
N ALA A 140 11.94 -8.42 4.98
CA ALA A 140 12.83 -7.66 5.84
C ALA A 140 12.10 -6.95 6.98
N LEU A 141 10.85 -6.51 6.73
CA LEU A 141 10.04 -5.83 7.74
C LEU A 141 9.63 -6.73 8.91
N SER A 142 9.76 -8.05 8.79
CA SER A 142 9.56 -8.98 9.91
C SER A 142 10.49 -8.72 11.10
N LEU A 143 11.61 -8.02 10.89
CA LEU A 143 12.53 -7.61 11.95
C LEU A 143 12.06 -6.39 12.76
N LEU A 144 10.99 -5.70 12.33
CA LEU A 144 10.40 -4.60 13.09
C LEU A 144 9.76 -5.11 14.40
N PRO A 145 9.65 -4.28 15.45
CA PRO A 145 9.09 -4.70 16.72
C PRO A 145 7.68 -5.28 16.61
N GLY A 146 7.48 -6.47 17.19
CA GLY A 146 6.20 -7.19 17.20
C GLY A 146 5.70 -7.66 15.84
N GLU A 147 6.50 -7.50 14.76
CA GLU A 147 6.22 -8.16 13.50
C GLU A 147 6.63 -9.64 13.57
N GLN A 148 6.03 -10.45 12.72
CA GLN A 148 6.29 -11.88 12.65
C GLN A 148 6.86 -12.24 11.28
N THR A 149 7.47 -13.39 11.17
CA THR A 149 8.02 -13.91 9.91
C THR A 149 6.98 -13.84 8.80
N SER A 150 7.42 -13.43 7.61
CA SER A 150 6.59 -13.21 6.45
C SER A 150 5.61 -14.37 6.19
N LYS A 151 4.39 -14.03 5.82
CA LYS A 151 3.35 -15.01 5.45
C LYS A 151 3.53 -15.57 4.03
N PHE A 152 4.46 -15.02 3.27
CA PHE A 152 4.64 -15.38 1.87
C PHE A 152 5.68 -16.50 1.72
N LYS A 153 5.26 -17.63 1.16
CA LYS A 153 6.12 -18.77 0.87
C LYS A 153 6.94 -18.57 -0.40
N SER A 154 6.38 -17.84 -1.37
CA SER A 154 6.95 -17.65 -2.71
C SER A 154 6.52 -16.28 -3.26
N LEU A 155 7.15 -15.85 -4.34
CA LEU A 155 6.74 -14.61 -5.04
C LEU A 155 5.49 -14.80 -5.92
N THR A 156 4.98 -16.03 -6.07
CA THR A 156 3.76 -16.34 -6.83
C THR A 156 2.47 -15.97 -6.11
N SER A 157 2.53 -15.71 -4.79
CA SER A 157 1.38 -15.24 -4.03
C SER A 157 0.88 -13.88 -4.51
N SER A 158 -0.23 -13.41 -3.97
CA SER A 158 -0.75 -12.05 -4.23
C SER A 158 0.29 -10.96 -4.01
N ALA A 159 0.03 -9.76 -4.50
CA ALA A 159 0.89 -8.59 -4.32
C ALA A 159 1.43 -8.46 -2.89
N GLN A 160 2.74 -8.25 -2.75
CA GLN A 160 3.41 -8.07 -1.46
C GLN A 160 3.47 -6.58 -1.12
N VAL A 161 2.35 -6.07 -0.63
CA VAL A 161 2.24 -4.69 -0.18
C VAL A 161 2.76 -4.51 1.24
N ILE A 162 3.20 -3.30 1.55
CA ILE A 162 3.73 -2.96 2.87
C ILE A 162 2.66 -2.25 3.69
N THR A 163 2.26 -2.88 4.79
CA THR A 163 1.34 -2.29 5.76
C THR A 163 2.11 -1.93 7.03
N LEU A 164 2.13 -0.66 7.39
CA LEU A 164 2.71 -0.17 8.63
C LEU A 164 1.58 0.14 9.62
N ARG A 165 1.66 -0.38 10.86
CA ARG A 165 0.70 -0.09 11.94
C ARG A 165 -0.76 -0.19 11.47
N GLY A 166 -1.12 -1.30 10.79
CA GLY A 166 -2.46 -1.54 10.27
C GLY A 166 -2.61 -2.90 9.59
N GLU A 167 -3.79 -3.15 9.01
CA GLU A 167 -4.11 -4.30 8.16
C GLU A 167 -4.80 -3.81 6.87
N SER A 168 -4.52 -4.43 5.72
CA SER A 168 -5.03 -4.00 4.40
C SER A 168 -6.56 -4.01 4.27
N THR A 169 -7.24 -4.77 5.15
CA THR A 169 -8.72 -4.85 5.18
C THR A 169 -9.38 -3.70 5.94
N GLU A 170 -8.62 -2.81 6.55
CA GLU A 170 -9.14 -1.66 7.31
C GLU A 170 -9.61 -0.54 6.39
N MET A 171 -10.56 0.27 6.89
CA MET A 171 -11.07 1.42 6.13
C MET A 171 -9.95 2.35 5.70
N GLY A 172 -10.02 2.81 4.46
CA GLY A 172 -9.04 3.69 3.83
C GLY A 172 -7.70 3.01 3.51
N ASN A 173 -7.63 1.69 3.59
CA ASN A 173 -6.50 0.82 3.27
C ASN A 173 -5.12 1.40 3.64
N PRO A 174 -4.51 1.01 4.77
CA PRO A 174 -3.22 1.53 5.21
C PRO A 174 -2.08 1.33 4.20
N ASP A 175 -2.16 0.30 3.34
CA ASP A 175 -1.16 0.03 2.31
C ASP A 175 -1.13 1.15 1.27
N PHE A 176 -2.32 1.65 0.88
CA PHE A 176 -2.47 2.80 -0.01
C PHE A 176 -1.90 4.08 0.59
N GLY A 177 -1.98 4.21 1.92
CA GLY A 177 -1.43 5.33 2.68
C GLY A 177 0.05 5.23 3.01
N THR A 178 0.73 4.12 2.70
CA THR A 178 2.16 3.90 2.97
C THR A 178 3.00 4.31 1.76
N VAL A 179 4.01 5.15 1.98
CA VAL A 179 4.97 5.56 0.95
C VAL A 179 6.10 4.55 0.88
N VAL A 180 6.42 4.07 -0.32
CA VAL A 180 7.62 3.30 -0.61
C VAL A 180 8.49 4.10 -1.57
N GLU A 181 9.75 4.30 -1.21
CA GLU A 181 10.75 5.01 -2.03
C GLU A 181 11.99 4.13 -2.25
N MET A 182 12.51 4.13 -3.48
CA MET A 182 13.79 3.50 -3.82
C MET A 182 14.74 4.54 -4.40
N ASP A 183 15.88 4.78 -3.73
CA ASP A 183 16.85 5.82 -4.09
C ASP A 183 16.24 7.21 -4.35
N GLY A 184 15.16 7.54 -3.60
CA GLY A 184 14.43 8.79 -3.73
C GLY A 184 13.33 8.77 -4.79
N VAL A 185 13.20 7.72 -5.60
CA VAL A 185 12.07 7.52 -6.51
C VAL A 185 10.89 6.98 -5.70
N ARG A 186 9.79 7.71 -5.71
CA ARG A 186 8.55 7.23 -5.13
C ARG A 186 7.92 6.18 -6.05
N LEU A 187 7.63 5.02 -5.49
CA LEU A 187 6.88 3.96 -6.15
C LEU A 187 5.39 4.24 -5.90
N SER A 188 4.72 4.85 -6.86
CA SER A 188 3.36 5.35 -6.69
C SER A 188 2.31 4.33 -7.09
N GLY A 189 1.19 4.35 -6.36
CA GLY A 189 0.00 3.58 -6.67
C GLY A 189 -1.23 4.41 -7.10
N ASN A 190 -1.17 5.78 -7.18
CA ASN A 190 -2.37 6.59 -7.45
C ASN A 190 -2.91 6.41 -8.87
N ALA A 191 -2.03 6.30 -9.86
CA ALA A 191 -2.40 6.13 -11.26
C ALA A 191 -2.65 4.65 -11.65
N THR A 192 -2.77 3.75 -10.71
CA THR A 192 -3.11 2.33 -10.97
C THR A 192 -4.61 2.17 -11.21
N ALA A 193 -4.97 1.05 -11.87
CA ALA A 193 -6.35 0.66 -12.13
C ALA A 193 -7.06 0.06 -10.89
N ALA A 194 -6.73 0.53 -9.70
CA ALA A 194 -7.28 0.05 -8.44
C ALA A 194 -7.80 1.19 -7.59
N PHE A 195 -8.94 0.98 -6.96
CA PHE A 195 -9.60 1.98 -6.12
C PHE A 195 -8.71 2.47 -4.97
N THR A 196 -8.17 1.54 -4.19
CA THR A 196 -7.16 1.80 -3.16
C THR A 196 -6.21 0.61 -3.10
N SER A 197 -4.98 0.78 -3.58
CA SER A 197 -3.97 -0.29 -3.59
C SER A 197 -2.63 0.22 -3.09
N GLY A 198 -1.95 -0.59 -2.28
CA GLY A 198 -0.57 -0.35 -1.89
C GLY A 198 0.41 -0.67 -3.01
N THR A 199 1.66 -0.26 -2.82
CA THR A 199 2.75 -0.55 -3.76
C THR A 199 3.18 -2.02 -3.63
N ASP A 200 3.13 -2.78 -4.73
CA ASP A 200 3.69 -4.13 -4.78
C ASP A 200 5.23 -4.07 -4.78
N THR A 201 5.85 -4.81 -3.89
CA THR A 201 7.32 -4.83 -3.72
C THR A 201 7.98 -6.09 -4.27
N ARG A 202 7.24 -6.99 -4.94
CA ARG A 202 7.79 -8.23 -5.52
C ARG A 202 8.82 -8.00 -6.60
N ASN A 203 8.67 -6.93 -7.36
CA ASN A 203 9.55 -6.55 -8.46
C ASN A 203 10.84 -5.83 -8.01
N ILE A 204 11.01 -5.56 -6.71
CA ILE A 204 12.22 -4.92 -6.18
C ILE A 204 13.28 -5.98 -5.89
N GLY A 205 14.44 -5.88 -6.58
CA GLY A 205 15.61 -6.73 -6.33
C GLY A 205 16.21 -6.45 -4.95
N ASN A 206 16.35 -7.50 -4.13
CA ASN A 206 16.80 -7.35 -2.74
C ASN A 206 18.33 -7.47 -2.58
N SER A 207 19.02 -8.11 -3.51
CA SER A 207 20.47 -8.33 -3.45
C SER A 207 21.29 -7.03 -3.49
N ASN A 208 20.79 -6.00 -4.15
CA ASN A 208 21.42 -4.68 -4.27
C ASN A 208 21.01 -3.69 -3.18
N VAL A 209 20.06 -4.05 -2.32
CA VAL A 209 19.62 -3.18 -1.23
C VAL A 209 20.70 -3.16 -0.13
N GLU A 210 21.13 -1.99 0.26
CA GLU A 210 22.10 -1.78 1.33
C GLU A 210 21.44 -1.58 2.68
N ARG A 211 20.36 -0.78 2.70
CA ARG A 211 19.55 -0.58 3.89
C ARG A 211 18.12 -0.23 3.58
N ILE A 212 17.26 -0.53 4.52
CA ILE A 212 15.85 -0.13 4.50
C ILE A 212 15.62 0.73 5.74
N GLU A 213 15.07 1.94 5.55
CA GLU A 213 14.65 2.83 6.62
C GLU A 213 13.14 2.87 6.69
N VAL A 214 12.57 2.65 7.87
CA VAL A 214 11.12 2.61 8.09
C VAL A 214 10.74 3.68 9.12
N ILE A 215 9.93 4.63 8.70
CA ILE A 215 9.39 5.70 9.54
C ILE A 215 7.93 5.35 9.84
N THR A 216 7.66 4.99 11.09
CA THR A 216 6.31 4.62 11.55
C THR A 216 5.65 5.73 12.37
N GLY A 217 6.42 6.69 12.88
CA GLY A 217 5.92 7.88 13.60
C GLY A 217 5.51 9.02 12.65
N VAL A 218 5.37 10.23 13.20
CA VAL A 218 5.03 11.42 12.41
C VAL A 218 6.20 11.80 11.49
N PRO A 219 6.08 11.62 10.15
CA PRO A 219 7.20 11.89 9.25
C PRO A 219 7.44 13.40 9.05
N SER A 220 8.62 13.78 8.56
CA SER A 220 8.92 15.15 8.15
C SER A 220 7.93 15.66 7.10
N VAL A 221 7.71 16.99 7.04
CA VAL A 221 6.84 17.64 6.04
C VAL A 221 7.33 17.49 4.60
N GLU A 222 8.58 17.07 4.39
CA GLU A 222 9.07 16.74 3.05
C GLU A 222 8.32 15.57 2.39
N TYR A 223 7.66 14.73 3.19
CA TYR A 223 6.84 13.62 2.69
C TYR A 223 5.37 14.04 2.62
N GLY A 224 4.83 14.10 1.42
CA GLY A 224 3.42 14.31 1.13
C GLY A 224 2.72 13.06 0.61
N ASP A 225 1.41 13.15 0.36
CA ASP A 225 0.59 12.10 -0.24
C ASP A 225 0.68 10.76 0.51
N LEU A 226 0.43 10.78 1.82
CA LEU A 226 0.45 9.61 2.69
C LEU A 226 -0.53 9.78 3.86
N THR A 227 -0.96 8.68 4.46
CA THR A 227 -1.74 8.66 5.72
C THR A 227 -1.16 7.70 6.76
N ASN A 228 -0.07 7.00 6.41
CA ASN A 228 0.52 6.00 7.29
C ASN A 228 2.01 6.31 7.52
N GLY A 229 2.93 5.54 6.97
CA GLY A 229 4.36 5.71 7.18
C GLY A 229 5.17 5.77 5.88
N VAL A 230 6.49 5.75 6.03
CA VAL A 230 7.43 5.81 4.90
C VAL A 230 8.44 4.67 4.99
N VAL A 231 8.63 3.96 3.89
CA VAL A 231 9.68 2.94 3.72
C VAL A 231 10.66 3.41 2.64
N LYS A 232 11.92 3.59 3.01
CA LYS A 232 12.97 4.03 2.11
C LYS A 232 13.95 2.91 1.87
N ILE A 233 14.11 2.55 0.62
CA ILE A 233 15.04 1.53 0.15
C ILE A 233 16.23 2.25 -0.47
N VAL A 234 17.43 1.95 0.04
CA VAL A 234 18.67 2.55 -0.45
C VAL A 234 19.56 1.46 -1.02
N THR A 235 19.94 1.59 -2.28
CA THR A 235 20.82 0.66 -2.97
C THR A 235 22.28 0.94 -2.64
N ARG A 236 23.15 -0.03 -2.95
CA ARG A 236 24.60 0.06 -2.70
C ARG A 236 25.21 1.23 -3.46
N LYS A 237 26.17 1.88 -2.80
CA LYS A 237 26.92 3.03 -3.33
C LYS A 237 28.38 2.88 -2.94
N GLY A 238 29.29 3.29 -3.86
CA GLY A 238 30.73 3.26 -3.60
C GLY A 238 31.42 2.01 -4.14
N LYS A 239 32.73 1.98 -4.03
CA LYS A 239 33.58 0.87 -4.47
C LYS A 239 33.25 -0.41 -3.69
N SER A 240 33.06 -1.51 -4.40
CA SER A 240 32.82 -2.82 -3.77
C SER A 240 33.46 -3.94 -4.61
N PRO A 241 33.86 -5.04 -3.97
CA PRO A 241 34.34 -6.22 -4.69
C PRO A 241 33.25 -6.79 -5.59
N LEU A 242 33.62 -7.71 -6.48
CA LEU A 242 32.63 -8.52 -7.17
C LEU A 242 31.95 -9.44 -6.16
N ILE A 243 30.62 -9.31 -6.04
CA ILE A 243 29.81 -10.13 -5.15
C ILE A 243 28.93 -11.02 -6.00
N VAL A 244 29.00 -12.33 -5.77
CA VAL A 244 28.09 -13.32 -6.36
C VAL A 244 27.30 -13.94 -5.20
N ASP A 245 25.98 -13.94 -5.32
CA ASP A 245 25.06 -14.46 -4.32
C ASP A 245 24.15 -15.52 -4.95
N VAL A 246 24.11 -16.70 -4.37
CA VAL A 246 23.25 -17.80 -4.82
C VAL A 246 22.46 -18.29 -3.63
N ALA A 247 21.12 -18.28 -3.72
CA ALA A 247 20.28 -18.84 -2.67
C ALA A 247 19.28 -19.83 -3.23
N VAL A 248 19.12 -20.93 -2.51
CA VAL A 248 18.22 -22.03 -2.85
C VAL A 248 17.26 -22.30 -1.69
N ARG A 249 15.99 -22.31 -2.02
CA ARG A 249 14.87 -22.67 -1.15
C ARG A 249 13.99 -23.68 -1.88
N PRO A 250 13.13 -24.43 -1.21
CA PRO A 250 12.28 -25.40 -1.89
C PRO A 250 11.51 -24.82 -3.08
N THR A 251 10.90 -23.65 -2.90
CA THR A 251 10.05 -23.01 -3.94
C THR A 251 10.71 -21.83 -4.65
N THR A 252 11.95 -21.45 -4.31
CA THR A 252 12.56 -20.23 -4.86
C THR A 252 14.07 -20.37 -5.01
N GLN A 253 14.55 -20.04 -6.19
CA GLN A 253 15.97 -19.96 -6.51
C GLN A 253 16.33 -18.52 -6.86
N SER A 254 17.46 -18.03 -6.36
CA SER A 254 17.95 -16.69 -6.66
C SER A 254 19.44 -16.71 -6.99
N TYR A 255 19.81 -15.90 -7.98
CA TYR A 255 21.17 -15.69 -8.46
C TYR A 255 21.39 -14.20 -8.59
N ALA A 256 22.43 -13.65 -7.98
CA ALA A 256 22.71 -12.23 -8.07
C ALA A 256 24.21 -11.97 -8.25
N VAL A 257 24.53 -10.91 -8.96
CA VAL A 257 25.88 -10.40 -9.14
C VAL A 257 25.88 -8.89 -8.98
N SER A 258 26.90 -8.35 -8.28
CA SER A 258 27.07 -6.91 -8.15
C SER A 258 28.53 -6.51 -7.99
N LYS A 259 28.88 -5.32 -8.49
CA LYS A 259 30.23 -4.73 -8.37
C LYS A 259 30.17 -3.22 -8.37
N GLY A 260 30.96 -2.58 -7.52
CA GLY A 260 31.23 -1.16 -7.55
C GLY A 260 32.62 -0.88 -8.16
N VAL A 261 32.65 -0.22 -9.32
CA VAL A 261 33.86 0.05 -10.10
C VAL A 261 34.22 1.52 -9.97
N GLU A 262 35.42 1.83 -9.52
CA GLU A 262 35.99 3.16 -9.57
C GLU A 262 36.41 3.47 -11.02
N LEU A 263 35.88 4.57 -11.59
CA LEU A 263 36.14 4.97 -12.96
C LEU A 263 37.47 5.73 -13.14
N GLY A 264 38.24 5.83 -12.07
CA GLY A 264 39.55 6.49 -12.03
C GLY A 264 39.48 7.99 -11.74
N GLY A 265 40.47 8.49 -11.02
CA GLY A 265 40.67 9.90 -10.73
C GLY A 265 39.49 10.60 -10.08
N LYS A 266 38.94 11.62 -10.77
CA LYS A 266 37.79 12.41 -10.29
C LYS A 266 36.45 12.04 -10.93
N VAL A 267 36.41 10.92 -11.67
CA VAL A 267 35.22 10.56 -12.47
C VAL A 267 34.12 9.93 -11.60
N GLY A 268 34.47 9.39 -10.43
CA GLY A 268 33.49 8.81 -9.52
C GLY A 268 33.41 7.28 -9.60
N VAL A 269 32.31 6.72 -9.09
CA VAL A 269 32.09 5.27 -8.96
C VAL A 269 30.81 4.84 -9.66
N LEU A 270 30.88 3.73 -10.37
CA LEU A 270 29.75 3.06 -11.01
C LEU A 270 29.46 1.74 -10.31
N ASN A 271 28.28 1.58 -9.77
CA ASN A 271 27.77 0.32 -9.22
C ASN A 271 26.84 -0.34 -10.23
N LEU A 272 27.06 -1.61 -10.48
CA LEU A 272 26.26 -2.45 -11.37
C LEU A 272 25.74 -3.65 -10.58
N SER A 273 24.49 -4.02 -10.79
CA SER A 273 23.86 -5.18 -10.16
C SER A 273 22.87 -5.86 -11.10
N TYR A 274 22.79 -7.17 -10.98
CA TYR A 274 21.78 -7.99 -11.61
C TYR A 274 21.35 -9.10 -10.67
N GLU A 275 20.05 -9.39 -10.63
CA GLU A 275 19.46 -10.45 -9.82
C GLU A 275 18.40 -11.17 -10.62
N ARG A 276 18.47 -12.49 -10.68
CA ARG A 276 17.41 -13.35 -11.20
C ARG A 276 16.82 -14.18 -10.07
N VAL A 277 15.51 -14.10 -9.90
CA VAL A 277 14.74 -14.96 -8.98
C VAL A 277 13.69 -15.71 -9.78
N HIS A 278 13.64 -17.01 -9.57
CA HIS A 278 12.58 -17.89 -10.06
C HIS A 278 11.87 -18.54 -8.86
N SER A 279 10.57 -18.33 -8.74
CA SER A 279 9.75 -18.82 -7.63
C SER A 279 8.55 -19.57 -8.17
N VAL A 280 8.23 -20.72 -7.58
CA VAL A 280 7.04 -21.54 -7.92
C VAL A 280 6.10 -21.60 -6.71
N SER A 281 4.81 -21.79 -6.96
CA SER A 281 3.81 -21.92 -5.90
C SER A 281 3.94 -23.21 -5.12
N ASP A 282 4.20 -24.29 -5.85
CA ASP A 282 4.34 -25.66 -5.33
C ASP A 282 5.39 -26.40 -6.18
N ILE A 283 6.23 -27.21 -5.54
CA ILE A 283 7.24 -28.01 -6.23
C ILE A 283 6.59 -29.19 -6.97
N ALA A 284 5.55 -29.78 -6.38
CA ALA A 284 4.84 -30.89 -6.99
C ALA A 284 3.95 -30.47 -8.17
N SER A 285 3.54 -29.20 -8.20
CA SER A 285 2.71 -28.60 -9.25
C SER A 285 3.26 -27.24 -9.65
N PRO A 286 4.38 -27.17 -10.42
CA PRO A 286 5.11 -25.93 -10.68
C PRO A 286 4.47 -25.04 -11.77
N TYR A 287 3.18 -25.24 -12.05
CA TYR A 287 2.43 -24.54 -13.10
C TYR A 287 2.18 -23.06 -12.81
N THR A 288 2.35 -22.62 -11.57
CA THR A 288 2.33 -21.21 -11.20
C THR A 288 3.73 -20.77 -10.79
N SER A 289 4.30 -19.85 -11.52
CA SER A 289 5.65 -19.35 -11.31
C SER A 289 5.70 -17.81 -11.35
N TYR A 290 6.71 -17.24 -10.70
CA TYR A 290 7.06 -15.83 -10.78
C TYR A 290 8.54 -15.71 -11.11
N VAL A 291 8.86 -14.88 -12.11
CA VAL A 291 10.24 -14.56 -12.49
C VAL A 291 10.49 -13.07 -12.23
N ARG A 292 11.60 -12.77 -11.58
CA ARG A 292 12.15 -11.42 -11.41
C ARG A 292 13.55 -11.38 -12.00
N ASN A 293 13.79 -10.48 -12.96
CA ASN A 293 15.12 -10.12 -13.43
C ASN A 293 15.33 -8.65 -13.11
N ALA A 294 15.88 -8.40 -11.93
CA ALA A 294 16.12 -7.04 -11.45
C ALA A 294 17.53 -6.59 -11.85
N PHE A 295 17.65 -5.36 -12.32
CA PHE A 295 18.93 -4.74 -12.63
C PHE A 295 19.05 -3.39 -11.96
N GLY A 296 20.29 -3.00 -11.66
CA GLY A 296 20.58 -1.69 -11.06
C GLY A 296 21.88 -1.11 -11.61
N VAL A 297 21.85 0.17 -11.92
CA VAL A 297 22.99 1.00 -12.28
C VAL A 297 22.99 2.22 -11.39
N ARG A 298 24.05 2.47 -10.66
CA ARG A 298 24.17 3.67 -9.83
C ARG A 298 25.52 4.32 -10.04
N TYR A 299 25.49 5.57 -10.49
CA TYR A 299 26.67 6.43 -10.59
C TYR A 299 26.67 7.43 -9.44
N SER A 300 27.83 7.59 -8.82
CA SER A 300 28.00 8.55 -7.72
C SER A 300 29.33 9.25 -7.87
N ASN A 301 29.30 10.58 -7.69
CA ASN A 301 30.50 11.39 -7.66
C ASN A 301 30.41 12.48 -6.58
N SER A 302 31.55 12.84 -6.00
CA SER A 302 31.67 13.92 -5.03
C SER A 302 32.80 14.84 -5.47
N LEU A 303 32.44 16.05 -5.86
CA LEU A 303 33.36 17.06 -6.39
C LEU A 303 33.61 18.14 -5.31
N HIS A 304 34.87 18.37 -4.98
CA HIS A 304 35.26 19.44 -4.11
C HIS A 304 35.69 20.66 -4.93
N THR A 305 35.07 21.80 -4.64
CA THR A 305 35.48 23.08 -5.22
C THR A 305 36.78 23.58 -4.57
N LYS A 306 37.50 24.48 -5.25
CA LYS A 306 38.71 25.15 -4.68
C LYS A 306 38.42 25.86 -3.36
N THR A 307 37.16 26.28 -3.15
CA THR A 307 36.66 26.94 -1.93
C THR A 307 36.21 25.96 -0.85
N GLY A 308 36.48 24.66 -0.97
CA GLY A 308 36.10 23.62 0.01
C GLY A 308 34.63 23.24 0.07
N LYS A 309 33.81 23.73 -0.86
CA LYS A 309 32.40 23.31 -1.00
C LYS A 309 32.32 21.99 -1.70
N THR A 310 31.39 21.13 -1.29
CA THR A 310 31.22 19.78 -1.84
C THR A 310 29.93 19.70 -2.65
N LEU A 311 30.03 19.32 -3.92
CA LEU A 311 28.91 18.99 -4.79
C LEU A 311 28.88 17.46 -5.00
N SER A 312 27.88 16.79 -4.49
CA SER A 312 27.65 15.38 -4.74
C SER A 312 26.57 15.21 -5.80
N VAL A 313 26.82 14.35 -6.78
CA VAL A 313 25.87 13.99 -7.83
C VAL A 313 25.64 12.49 -7.75
N ASP A 314 24.38 12.08 -7.73
CA ASP A 314 23.92 10.70 -7.72
C ASP A 314 22.94 10.49 -8.86
N PHE A 315 23.21 9.46 -9.68
CA PHE A 315 22.27 8.94 -10.66
C PHE A 315 21.98 7.48 -10.34
N SER A 316 20.72 7.10 -10.30
CA SER A 316 20.32 5.70 -10.17
C SER A 316 19.32 5.32 -11.25
N LEU A 317 19.50 4.12 -11.80
CA LEU A 317 18.56 3.45 -12.69
C LEU A 317 18.37 2.03 -12.19
N ASN A 318 17.18 1.70 -11.76
CA ASN A 318 16.81 0.37 -11.30
C ASN A 318 15.61 -0.11 -12.12
N GLY A 319 15.48 -1.40 -12.28
CA GLY A 319 14.34 -1.95 -13.01
C GLY A 319 14.16 -3.44 -12.80
N ASN A 320 13.04 -3.92 -13.26
CA ASN A 320 12.67 -5.33 -13.28
C ASN A 320 12.05 -5.71 -14.64
N VAL A 321 12.33 -6.90 -15.11
CA VAL A 321 11.63 -7.55 -16.22
C VAL A 321 11.22 -8.94 -15.79
N GLY A 322 9.91 -9.21 -15.81
CA GLY A 322 9.37 -10.49 -15.34
C GLY A 322 7.88 -10.46 -15.06
N GLY A 323 7.44 -11.30 -14.14
CA GLY A 323 6.04 -11.39 -13.74
C GLY A 323 5.58 -12.81 -13.43
N ASN A 324 4.28 -12.97 -13.26
CA ASN A 324 3.63 -14.25 -13.01
C ASN A 324 3.28 -14.99 -14.30
N ASN A 325 3.42 -16.30 -14.24
CA ASN A 325 2.88 -17.22 -15.23
C ASN A 325 2.12 -18.33 -14.48
N THR A 326 0.83 -18.49 -14.78
CA THR A 326 0.02 -19.60 -14.29
C THR A 326 -0.53 -20.35 -15.51
N GLU A 327 -0.24 -21.63 -15.62
CA GLU A 327 -0.70 -22.51 -16.68
C GLU A 327 -1.60 -23.60 -16.11
N ALA A 328 -2.46 -24.19 -16.92
CA ALA A 328 -3.21 -25.37 -16.52
C ALA A 328 -2.27 -26.55 -16.35
N ASP A 329 -2.64 -27.48 -15.47
CA ASP A 329 -2.00 -28.79 -15.40
C ASP A 329 -2.06 -29.44 -16.79
N PRO A 330 -0.96 -29.93 -17.36
CA PRO A 330 -0.96 -30.61 -18.65
C PRO A 330 -1.96 -31.78 -18.74
N ASP A 331 -2.19 -32.47 -17.64
CA ASP A 331 -3.17 -33.59 -17.56
C ASP A 331 -4.64 -33.13 -17.53
N ALA A 332 -4.87 -31.81 -17.38
CA ALA A 332 -6.23 -31.26 -17.37
C ALA A 332 -6.83 -31.06 -18.77
N PHE A 333 -6.08 -31.30 -19.83
CA PHE A 333 -6.47 -31.11 -21.24
C PHE A 333 -7.06 -29.73 -21.54
N LYS A 334 -6.53 -28.68 -20.88
CA LYS A 334 -6.98 -27.29 -20.99
C LYS A 334 -5.82 -26.39 -21.37
N GLU A 335 -6.04 -25.50 -22.32
CA GLU A 335 -5.07 -24.49 -22.75
C GLU A 335 -5.27 -23.16 -22.02
N THR A 336 -5.63 -23.18 -20.74
CA THR A 336 -5.86 -21.98 -19.96
C THR A 336 -4.59 -21.50 -19.30
N TYR A 337 -4.37 -20.18 -19.30
CA TYR A 337 -3.24 -19.56 -18.62
C TYR A 337 -3.57 -18.14 -18.14
N THR A 338 -2.74 -17.67 -17.23
CA THR A 338 -2.68 -16.25 -16.86
C THR A 338 -1.21 -15.84 -16.83
N LYS A 339 -0.82 -14.90 -17.70
CA LYS A 339 0.53 -14.31 -17.76
C LYS A 339 0.43 -12.86 -17.38
N SER A 340 1.11 -12.44 -16.32
CA SER A 340 1.17 -11.04 -15.94
C SER A 340 2.59 -10.52 -16.01
N ARG A 341 2.76 -9.41 -16.70
CA ARG A 341 4.01 -8.63 -16.67
C ARG A 341 4.05 -7.83 -15.38
N ASP A 342 5.22 -7.79 -14.79
CA ASP A 342 5.53 -6.93 -13.65
C ASP A 342 6.85 -6.20 -13.95
N ASN A 343 6.85 -5.53 -15.14
CA ASN A 343 8.02 -4.79 -15.60
C ASN A 343 8.00 -3.40 -15.00
N ALA A 344 9.14 -2.93 -14.55
CA ALA A 344 9.25 -1.61 -13.96
C ALA A 344 10.62 -0.98 -14.22
N LEU A 345 10.63 0.35 -14.29
CA LEU A 345 11.83 1.16 -14.43
C LEU A 345 11.74 2.37 -13.49
N TRP A 346 12.77 2.56 -12.68
CA TRP A 346 12.89 3.67 -11.75
C TRP A 346 14.21 4.38 -11.96
N SER A 347 14.17 5.69 -12.13
CA SER A 347 15.37 6.51 -12.35
C SER A 347 15.35 7.75 -11.46
N SER A 348 16.49 8.09 -10.91
CA SER A 348 16.69 9.36 -10.20
C SER A 348 18.01 10.01 -10.58
N LEU A 349 17.97 11.31 -10.75
CA LEU A 349 19.16 12.16 -10.82
C LEU A 349 19.04 13.20 -9.71
N SER A 350 19.98 13.22 -8.80
CA SER A 350 19.98 14.17 -7.68
C SER A 350 21.35 14.78 -7.45
N PHE A 351 21.33 16.01 -6.98
CA PHE A 351 22.52 16.71 -6.52
C PHE A 351 22.34 17.14 -5.06
N ASN A 352 23.48 17.24 -4.36
CA ASN A 352 23.56 17.76 -3.01
C ASN A 352 24.76 18.69 -2.91
N TYR A 353 24.51 19.99 -2.81
CA TYR A 353 25.53 21.01 -2.75
C TYR A 353 25.67 21.50 -1.31
N MET A 354 26.72 21.06 -0.65
CA MET A 354 27.09 21.48 0.71
C MET A 354 27.87 22.79 0.63
N LEU A 355 27.16 23.90 0.83
CA LEU A 355 27.74 25.24 0.78
C LEU A 355 28.44 25.60 2.09
N ASN A 356 27.94 25.04 3.22
CA ASN A 356 28.42 25.38 4.57
C ASN A 356 28.55 26.90 4.82
N SER A 357 27.68 27.69 4.17
CA SER A 357 27.67 29.14 4.30
C SER A 357 26.74 29.55 5.46
N PRO A 358 27.02 30.65 6.16
CA PRO A 358 26.15 31.13 7.23
C PRO A 358 24.71 31.40 6.80
N TRP A 359 24.47 31.75 5.53
CA TRP A 359 23.17 32.05 4.99
C TRP A 359 22.50 30.85 4.28
N LEU A 360 23.27 29.80 3.94
CA LEU A 360 22.72 28.56 3.34
C LEU A 360 23.72 27.43 3.56
N SER A 361 23.31 26.45 4.35
CA SER A 361 24.16 25.29 4.67
C SER A 361 24.20 24.26 3.56
N ASN A 362 23.04 23.97 2.97
CA ASN A 362 22.89 22.91 1.98
C ASN A 362 21.77 23.21 0.99
N LEU A 363 22.02 22.91 -0.28
CA LEU A 363 21.01 22.94 -1.34
C LEU A 363 20.95 21.55 -2.00
N ARG A 364 19.77 20.94 -2.02
CA ARG A 364 19.54 19.62 -2.62
C ARG A 364 18.39 19.69 -3.61
N GLY A 365 18.60 19.12 -4.78
CA GLY A 365 17.56 19.02 -5.81
C GLY A 365 17.69 17.73 -6.60
N GLY A 366 16.66 17.42 -7.36
CA GLY A 366 16.67 16.26 -8.23
C GLY A 366 15.39 16.07 -9.00
N VAL A 367 15.48 15.15 -9.95
CA VAL A 367 14.36 14.68 -10.72
C VAL A 367 14.28 13.16 -10.59
N THR A 368 13.07 12.64 -10.51
CA THR A 368 12.81 11.20 -10.43
C THR A 368 11.77 10.81 -11.46
N PHE A 369 11.86 9.59 -11.93
CA PHE A 369 10.96 9.01 -12.91
C PHE A 369 10.66 7.57 -12.55
N SER A 370 9.41 7.15 -12.73
CA SER A 370 8.96 5.77 -12.53
C SER A 370 7.95 5.41 -13.62
N TYR A 371 8.15 4.24 -14.19
CA TYR A 371 7.25 3.62 -15.18
C TYR A 371 7.06 2.16 -14.85
N ALA A 372 5.85 1.65 -14.97
CA ALA A 372 5.57 0.21 -14.89
C ALA A 372 4.72 -0.25 -16.08
N ASP A 373 4.91 -1.50 -16.50
CA ASP A 373 4.11 -2.21 -17.50
C ASP A 373 3.52 -3.44 -16.80
N ASN A 374 2.28 -3.30 -16.36
CA ASN A 374 1.52 -4.28 -15.57
C ASN A 374 0.41 -4.90 -16.44
N ARG A 375 0.77 -5.46 -17.58
CA ARG A 375 -0.19 -6.12 -18.46
C ARG A 375 -0.46 -7.56 -18.01
N VAL A 376 -1.74 -7.88 -17.82
CA VAL A 376 -2.22 -9.24 -17.54
C VAL A 376 -2.90 -9.77 -18.79
N GLU A 377 -2.41 -10.89 -19.29
CA GLU A 377 -2.98 -11.68 -20.39
C GLU A 377 -3.60 -12.94 -19.81
N LYS A 378 -4.87 -13.20 -20.12
CA LYS A 378 -5.60 -14.33 -19.56
C LYS A 378 -6.40 -15.05 -20.61
N LYS A 379 -6.05 -16.32 -20.84
CA LYS A 379 -6.82 -17.26 -21.67
C LYS A 379 -7.69 -18.12 -20.76
N LYS A 380 -8.99 -17.99 -20.92
CA LYS A 380 -10.01 -18.75 -20.16
C LYS A 380 -10.78 -19.67 -21.08
N ASN A 381 -11.17 -20.82 -20.57
CA ASN A 381 -12.20 -21.65 -21.16
C ASN A 381 -13.57 -21.07 -20.81
N GLN A 382 -14.47 -21.03 -21.78
CA GLN A 382 -15.87 -20.68 -21.66
C GLN A 382 -16.73 -21.79 -22.25
N SER A 383 -17.97 -21.90 -21.77
CA SER A 383 -18.94 -22.84 -22.32
C SER A 383 -20.36 -22.34 -22.14
N ALA A 384 -21.21 -22.59 -23.10
CA ALA A 384 -22.63 -22.35 -23.00
C ALA A 384 -23.43 -23.44 -23.74
N SER A 385 -24.53 -23.88 -23.16
CA SER A 385 -25.47 -24.84 -23.78
C SER A 385 -26.39 -24.20 -24.80
N SER A 386 -26.57 -22.88 -24.74
CA SER A 386 -27.39 -22.10 -25.67
C SER A 386 -26.66 -20.83 -26.07
N VAL A 387 -27.02 -20.27 -27.19
CA VAL A 387 -26.51 -18.99 -27.68
C VAL A 387 -26.77 -17.88 -26.63
N GLN A 388 -25.77 -17.11 -26.33
CA GLN A 388 -25.82 -15.99 -25.37
C GLN A 388 -25.45 -14.68 -26.05
N PRO A 389 -26.24 -13.60 -25.84
CA PRO A 389 -25.87 -12.29 -26.36
C PRO A 389 -24.75 -11.65 -25.51
N ALA A 390 -23.79 -11.00 -26.17
CA ALA A 390 -22.78 -10.17 -25.57
C ALA A 390 -22.90 -8.74 -26.07
N LEU A 391 -23.05 -7.79 -25.15
CA LEU A 391 -23.38 -6.42 -25.46
C LEU A 391 -22.13 -5.55 -25.45
N HIS A 392 -21.88 -4.84 -26.55
CA HIS A 392 -20.68 -4.01 -26.72
C HIS A 392 -21.02 -2.53 -26.97
N THR A 393 -22.30 -2.19 -27.25
CA THR A 393 -22.72 -0.81 -27.54
C THR A 393 -22.59 0.11 -26.32
N THR A 394 -22.19 1.34 -26.57
CA THR A 394 -22.21 2.47 -25.64
C THR A 394 -23.33 3.47 -25.93
N GLU A 395 -24.12 3.23 -26.99
CA GLU A 395 -25.21 4.08 -27.40
C GLU A 395 -26.54 3.66 -26.75
N GLU A 396 -27.41 4.62 -26.53
CA GLU A 396 -28.78 4.40 -26.07
C GLU A 396 -29.66 3.87 -27.20
N GLY A 397 -30.52 2.91 -26.85
CA GLY A 397 -31.54 2.41 -27.80
C GLY A 397 -31.75 0.91 -27.76
N TYR A 398 -32.61 0.43 -28.65
CA TYR A 398 -32.95 -0.97 -28.81
C TYR A 398 -32.14 -1.56 -29.97
N PHE A 399 -31.40 -2.61 -29.68
CA PHE A 399 -30.49 -3.24 -30.61
C PHE A 399 -30.79 -4.74 -30.75
N VAL A 400 -30.65 -5.26 -31.96
CA VAL A 400 -30.79 -6.69 -32.25
C VAL A 400 -29.42 -7.35 -32.25
N ALA A 401 -29.35 -8.52 -31.68
CA ALA A 401 -28.12 -9.32 -31.68
C ALA A 401 -27.92 -10.00 -33.06
N SER A 402 -26.68 -9.99 -33.53
CA SER A 402 -26.26 -10.64 -34.77
C SER A 402 -25.09 -11.58 -34.51
N LYS A 403 -24.91 -12.59 -35.39
CA LYS A 403 -23.65 -13.36 -35.36
C LYS A 403 -22.50 -12.45 -35.83
N TYR A 404 -21.37 -12.59 -35.20
CA TYR A 404 -20.18 -11.77 -35.51
C TYR A 404 -19.74 -11.91 -36.98
N GLU A 405 -19.84 -13.13 -37.51
CA GLU A 405 -19.49 -13.42 -38.91
C GLU A 405 -20.42 -12.76 -39.91
N GLU A 406 -21.68 -12.49 -39.52
CA GLU A 406 -22.67 -11.84 -40.35
C GLU A 406 -22.56 -10.29 -40.26
N ASP A 407 -22.31 -9.76 -39.07
CA ASP A 407 -22.09 -8.33 -38.82
C ASP A 407 -21.07 -8.10 -37.69
N PRO A 408 -19.77 -7.97 -38.02
CA PRO A 408 -18.71 -7.66 -37.05
C PRO A 408 -18.90 -6.32 -36.32
N SER A 409 -19.69 -5.42 -36.87
CA SER A 409 -19.98 -4.09 -36.27
C SER A 409 -21.22 -4.08 -35.39
N SER A 410 -21.91 -5.20 -35.25
CA SER A 410 -23.10 -5.32 -34.43
C SER A 410 -22.85 -4.89 -32.98
N PRO A 411 -23.73 -4.04 -32.43
CA PRO A 411 -23.67 -3.63 -31.03
C PRO A 411 -23.89 -4.76 -30.03
N ILE A 412 -24.50 -5.86 -30.48
CA ILE A 412 -24.72 -7.08 -29.71
C ILE A 412 -24.35 -8.29 -30.56
N ILE A 413 -23.40 -9.08 -30.12
CA ILE A 413 -23.01 -10.31 -30.81
C ILE A 413 -23.60 -11.54 -30.15
N LEU A 414 -23.85 -12.58 -30.93
CA LEU A 414 -24.26 -13.89 -30.44
C LEU A 414 -23.03 -14.76 -30.23
N LEU A 415 -22.74 -15.11 -28.98
CA LEU A 415 -21.63 -15.98 -28.63
C LEU A 415 -21.91 -17.44 -29.08
N PRO A 416 -20.87 -18.21 -29.43
CA PRO A 416 -21.02 -19.62 -29.84
C PRO A 416 -21.58 -20.48 -28.72
N THR A 417 -22.05 -21.70 -29.09
CA THR A 417 -22.41 -22.78 -28.15
C THR A 417 -21.25 -23.77 -28.03
N GLY A 418 -21.28 -24.61 -26.98
CA GLY A 418 -20.24 -25.61 -26.72
C GLY A 418 -19.09 -25.01 -25.91
N TYR A 419 -17.85 -25.33 -26.29
CA TYR A 419 -16.64 -24.87 -25.60
C TYR A 419 -15.82 -24.00 -26.53
N TRP A 420 -15.32 -22.87 -25.96
CA TRP A 420 -14.40 -21.99 -26.66
C TRP A 420 -13.41 -21.33 -25.67
N TYR A 421 -12.38 -20.71 -26.18
CA TYR A 421 -11.42 -19.94 -25.39
C TYR A 421 -11.58 -18.44 -25.64
N VAL A 422 -11.41 -17.67 -24.57
CA VAL A 422 -11.39 -16.21 -24.61
C VAL A 422 -10.05 -15.71 -24.06
N THR A 423 -9.33 -14.95 -24.86
CA THR A 423 -8.09 -14.25 -24.43
C THR A 423 -8.41 -12.79 -24.14
N SER A 424 -8.22 -12.40 -22.89
CA SER A 424 -8.40 -11.01 -22.45
C SER A 424 -7.08 -10.40 -22.00
N PHE A 425 -6.94 -9.12 -22.20
CA PHE A 425 -5.83 -8.31 -21.70
C PHE A 425 -6.36 -7.27 -20.71
N ASN A 426 -5.61 -7.04 -19.62
CA ASN A 426 -5.77 -5.89 -18.76
C ASN A 426 -4.43 -5.16 -18.76
N ASP A 427 -4.38 -4.01 -19.42
CA ASP A 427 -3.17 -3.24 -19.68
C ASP A 427 -3.17 -1.96 -18.82
N SER A 428 -2.29 -1.94 -17.82
CA SER A 428 -2.08 -0.78 -16.94
C SER A 428 -0.59 -0.39 -16.95
N ARG A 429 -0.31 0.87 -17.32
CA ARG A 429 1.05 1.39 -17.45
C ARG A 429 1.20 2.70 -16.69
N PRO A 430 1.19 2.65 -15.34
CA PRO A 430 1.37 3.85 -14.54
C PRO A 430 2.75 4.48 -14.77
N ILE A 431 2.75 5.79 -14.87
CA ILE A 431 3.94 6.63 -15.00
C ILE A 431 3.87 7.74 -13.97
N ASN A 432 4.98 8.05 -13.32
CA ASN A 432 5.11 9.24 -12.51
C ASN A 432 6.49 9.89 -12.64
N TYR A 433 6.51 11.19 -12.44
CA TYR A 433 7.75 11.97 -12.36
C TYR A 433 7.64 13.00 -11.24
N THR A 434 8.78 13.29 -10.63
CA THR A 434 8.86 14.31 -9.59
C THR A 434 10.12 15.14 -9.78
N ALA A 435 9.98 16.47 -9.71
CA ALA A 435 11.09 17.38 -9.59
C ALA A 435 11.02 18.05 -8.21
N TYR A 436 12.15 18.18 -7.52
CA TYR A 436 12.19 18.81 -6.19
C TYR A 436 13.42 19.65 -5.99
N LEU A 437 13.26 20.70 -5.17
CA LEU A 437 14.35 21.53 -4.69
C LEU A 437 14.13 21.81 -3.20
N LYS A 438 15.18 21.64 -2.39
CA LYS A 438 15.14 21.91 -0.96
C LYS A 438 16.43 22.53 -0.47
N ALA A 439 16.29 23.52 0.40
CA ALA A 439 17.35 24.28 1.00
C ALA A 439 17.33 24.10 2.52
N ARG A 440 18.49 24.04 3.13
CA ARG A 440 18.63 23.93 4.58
C ARG A 440 19.54 25.03 5.10
N TRP A 441 19.06 25.70 6.12
CA TRP A 441 19.81 26.69 6.90
C TRP A 441 20.07 26.14 8.29
N SER A 442 21.28 26.29 8.78
CA SER A 442 21.64 25.88 10.13
C SER A 442 22.33 27.04 10.82
N HIS A 443 21.77 27.52 11.91
CA HIS A 443 22.30 28.64 12.69
C HIS A 443 22.46 28.24 14.15
N LYS A 444 23.51 28.73 14.76
CA LYS A 444 23.74 28.60 16.20
C LYS A 444 23.66 30.00 16.82
N ILE A 445 22.69 30.21 17.72
CA ILE A 445 22.48 31.44 18.45
C ILE A 445 22.77 31.15 19.92
N GLY A 446 23.96 31.56 20.38
CA GLY A 446 24.43 31.13 21.70
C GLY A 446 24.59 29.62 21.79
N SER A 447 23.86 28.99 22.70
CA SER A 447 23.81 27.54 22.85
C SER A 447 22.73 26.86 22.02
N VAL A 448 21.80 27.62 21.44
CA VAL A 448 20.65 27.12 20.68
C VAL A 448 21.02 26.86 19.23
N THR A 449 20.69 25.68 18.68
CA THR A 449 20.83 25.38 17.26
C THR A 449 19.46 25.38 16.59
N SER A 450 19.33 26.11 15.49
CA SER A 450 18.15 26.23 14.64
C SER A 450 18.48 25.66 13.28
N ASN A 451 17.70 24.72 12.81
CA ASN A 451 17.82 24.06 11.50
C ASN A 451 16.52 24.23 10.71
N LEU A 452 16.49 25.19 9.80
CA LEU A 452 15.35 25.43 8.91
C LEU A 452 15.52 24.64 7.61
N LEU A 453 14.51 23.89 7.23
CA LEU A 453 14.33 23.26 5.94
C LEU A 453 13.21 23.99 5.20
N ALA A 454 13.43 24.42 3.96
CA ALA A 454 12.40 24.86 3.05
C ALA A 454 12.56 24.14 1.72
N GLY A 455 11.43 23.78 1.09
CA GLY A 455 11.46 23.08 -0.18
C GLY A 455 10.18 23.19 -0.95
N ALA A 456 10.27 22.77 -2.21
CA ALA A 456 9.15 22.60 -3.10
C ALA A 456 9.33 21.34 -3.93
N ASP A 457 8.24 20.69 -4.26
CA ASP A 457 8.21 19.58 -5.21
C ASP A 457 7.03 19.70 -6.18
N MET A 458 7.24 19.23 -7.39
CA MET A 458 6.23 19.09 -8.42
C MET A 458 6.19 17.62 -8.85
N LYS A 459 5.02 17.01 -8.79
CA LYS A 459 4.77 15.61 -9.14
C LYS A 459 3.73 15.54 -10.24
N GLY A 460 3.93 14.68 -11.23
CA GLY A 460 2.95 14.34 -12.25
C GLY A 460 2.72 12.83 -12.27
N GLU A 461 1.48 12.40 -12.40
CA GLU A 461 1.07 10.99 -12.44
C GLU A 461 0.07 10.78 -13.57
N GLY A 462 0.19 9.65 -14.26
CA GLY A 462 -0.69 9.23 -15.36
C GLY A 462 -0.63 7.73 -15.59
N ASN A 463 -1.47 7.23 -16.49
CA ASN A 463 -1.46 5.83 -16.91
C ASN A 463 -1.56 5.75 -18.43
N LEU A 464 -0.61 5.05 -19.06
CA LEU A 464 -0.51 4.89 -20.52
C LEU A 464 -1.07 3.57 -21.02
N GLY A 465 -1.83 2.85 -20.18
CA GLY A 465 -2.41 1.55 -20.51
C GLY A 465 -3.74 1.67 -21.22
N LYS A 466 -4.07 0.66 -22.04
CA LYS A 466 -5.34 0.59 -22.81
C LYS A 466 -6.52 0.07 -21.98
N GLY A 467 -6.32 -0.28 -20.69
CA GLY A 467 -7.37 -0.90 -19.89
C GLY A 467 -7.62 -2.36 -20.30
N THR A 468 -8.88 -2.78 -20.20
CA THR A 468 -9.28 -4.15 -20.58
C THR A 468 -9.67 -4.19 -22.06
N TYR A 469 -9.18 -5.21 -22.79
CA TYR A 469 -9.57 -5.50 -24.17
C TYR A 469 -9.44 -7.00 -24.46
N TYR A 470 -9.99 -7.46 -25.57
CA TYR A 470 -10.01 -8.85 -25.99
C TYR A 470 -9.25 -9.06 -27.29
N GLU A 471 -8.65 -10.25 -27.45
CA GLU A 471 -7.95 -10.62 -28.65
C GLU A 471 -8.91 -10.86 -29.82
N ASP A 472 -10.00 -11.55 -29.54
CA ASP A 472 -11.03 -11.92 -30.51
C ASP A 472 -12.39 -11.40 -30.01
N MET A 473 -12.96 -10.45 -30.75
CA MET A 473 -14.25 -9.84 -30.43
C MET A 473 -15.41 -10.78 -30.71
N SER A 474 -15.26 -11.79 -31.56
CA SER A 474 -16.31 -12.77 -31.87
C SER A 474 -16.74 -13.62 -30.66
N VAL A 475 -15.84 -13.74 -29.68
CA VAL A 475 -16.04 -14.51 -28.45
C VAL A 475 -15.93 -13.67 -27.19
N ALA A 476 -15.82 -12.35 -27.33
CA ALA A 476 -15.71 -11.43 -26.20
C ALA A 476 -17.05 -11.37 -25.43
N PRO A 477 -17.06 -11.51 -24.10
CA PRO A 477 -18.27 -11.34 -23.29
C PRO A 477 -18.75 -9.89 -23.33
N THR A 478 -19.89 -9.60 -22.71
CA THR A 478 -20.35 -8.22 -22.50
C THR A 478 -19.23 -7.35 -21.95
N TRP A 479 -18.89 -6.28 -22.69
CA TRP A 479 -17.75 -5.44 -22.38
C TRP A 479 -17.91 -4.04 -23.01
N ARG A 480 -17.39 -3.04 -22.30
CA ARG A 480 -17.28 -1.66 -22.81
C ARG A 480 -15.85 -1.18 -22.60
N GLU A 481 -15.34 -0.44 -23.58
CA GLU A 481 -13.97 0.08 -23.53
C GLU A 481 -13.86 1.18 -22.46
N TYR A 482 -12.80 1.09 -21.68
CA TYR A 482 -12.39 2.14 -20.75
C TYR A 482 -10.86 2.22 -20.76
N ARG A 483 -10.32 3.26 -21.38
CA ARG A 483 -8.91 3.42 -21.64
C ARG A 483 -8.27 4.34 -20.62
N TYR A 484 -7.18 3.87 -20.01
CA TYR A 484 -6.42 4.68 -19.05
C TYR A 484 -5.55 5.73 -19.74
N ASP A 485 -5.06 5.47 -20.97
CA ASP A 485 -4.24 6.38 -21.77
C ASP A 485 -5.02 7.62 -22.27
N GLU A 486 -6.33 7.63 -22.16
CA GLU A 486 -7.20 8.78 -22.44
C GLU A 486 -7.45 9.64 -21.19
N LEU A 487 -7.12 9.16 -20.01
CA LEU A 487 -7.30 9.91 -18.78
C LEU A 487 -6.22 10.99 -18.64
N PRO A 488 -6.59 12.22 -18.24
CA PRO A 488 -5.63 13.30 -18.08
C PRO A 488 -4.69 13.04 -16.89
N PHE A 489 -3.46 13.56 -16.99
CA PHE A 489 -2.49 13.49 -15.91
C PHE A 489 -2.92 14.35 -14.72
N MET A 490 -2.73 13.85 -13.53
CA MET A 490 -2.84 14.58 -12.29
C MET A 490 -1.48 15.21 -11.93
N HIS A 491 -1.48 16.49 -11.60
CA HIS A 491 -0.28 17.21 -11.16
C HIS A 491 -0.45 17.70 -9.74
N ASN A 492 0.61 17.59 -8.93
CA ASN A 492 0.64 18.10 -7.57
C ASN A 492 1.87 19.01 -7.39
N LEU A 493 1.63 20.25 -7.01
CA LEU A 493 2.66 21.20 -6.62
C LEU A 493 2.63 21.36 -5.11
N ALA A 494 3.77 21.21 -4.45
CA ALA A 494 3.87 21.35 -3.02
C ALA A 494 4.96 22.32 -2.61
N ALA A 495 4.70 23.07 -1.54
CA ALA A 495 5.69 23.87 -0.84
C ALA A 495 5.66 23.53 0.64
N TYR A 496 6.83 23.45 1.26
CA TYR A 496 6.93 23.08 2.66
C TYR A 496 8.09 23.76 3.36
N THR A 497 7.90 23.93 4.68
CA THR A 497 8.95 24.44 5.58
C THR A 497 8.89 23.70 6.90
N GLU A 498 10.05 23.41 7.48
CA GLU A 498 10.19 22.70 8.75
C GLU A 498 11.35 23.30 9.54
N GLU A 499 11.08 23.71 10.76
CA GLU A 499 12.07 24.25 11.69
C GLU A 499 12.35 23.23 12.79
N GLU A 500 13.63 22.98 13.07
CA GLU A 500 14.10 22.15 14.16
C GLU A 500 14.99 22.97 15.08
N ILE A 501 14.59 23.13 16.35
CA ILE A 501 15.28 23.91 17.37
C ILE A 501 15.82 22.97 18.43
N ALA A 502 17.13 22.95 18.61
CA ALA A 502 17.80 22.20 19.68
C ALA A 502 18.24 23.18 20.81
N LEU A 503 17.66 22.95 21.99
CA LEU A 503 17.87 23.69 23.22
C LEU A 503 18.69 22.81 24.19
N PRO A 504 20.01 23.00 24.28
CA PRO A 504 20.83 22.28 25.24
C PRO A 504 20.73 22.93 26.64
N PHE A 505 20.58 22.08 27.66
CA PHE A 505 20.69 22.43 29.07
C PHE A 505 21.90 21.73 29.67
N ARG A 506 22.24 22.02 30.92
CA ARG A 506 23.47 21.49 31.56
C ARG A 506 23.63 19.97 31.48
N HIS A 507 22.54 19.19 31.61
CA HIS A 507 22.51 17.73 31.61
C HIS A 507 21.37 17.16 30.77
N SER A 508 20.81 17.97 29.90
CA SER A 508 19.67 17.57 29.07
C SER A 508 19.61 18.39 27.78
N GLN A 509 18.83 17.90 26.82
CA GLN A 509 18.58 18.57 25.56
C GLN A 509 17.10 18.47 25.20
N LEU A 510 16.49 19.58 24.82
CA LEU A 510 15.16 19.61 24.24
C LEU A 510 15.29 19.92 22.75
N LEU A 511 14.74 19.03 21.91
CA LEU A 511 14.61 19.20 20.47
C LEU A 511 13.12 19.43 20.17
N LEU A 512 12.82 20.55 19.54
CA LEU A 512 11.49 20.89 19.04
C LEU A 512 11.53 20.96 17.53
N LYS A 513 10.54 20.35 16.87
CA LYS A 513 10.43 20.33 15.43
C LYS A 513 8.99 20.68 15.04
N GLY A 514 8.83 21.68 14.18
CA GLY A 514 7.53 22.10 13.67
C GLY A 514 7.60 22.38 12.17
N GLY A 515 6.60 21.94 11.42
CA GLY A 515 6.59 22.12 9.99
C GLY A 515 5.19 22.20 9.40
N LEU A 516 5.14 22.79 8.20
CA LEU A 516 3.93 22.94 7.42
C LEU A 516 4.20 22.59 5.97
N ARG A 517 3.32 21.77 5.39
CA ARG A 517 3.27 21.46 3.97
C ARG A 517 1.94 21.90 3.38
N SER A 518 1.98 22.58 2.25
CA SER A 518 0.84 22.92 1.42
C SER A 518 0.96 22.19 0.09
N ASP A 519 -0.04 21.43 -0.27
CA ASP A 519 -0.16 20.72 -1.55
C ASP A 519 -1.29 21.37 -2.37
N MET A 520 -1.05 21.55 -3.67
CA MET A 520 -1.99 22.08 -4.65
C MET A 520 -2.08 21.06 -5.80
N THR A 521 -3.20 20.34 -5.87
CA THR A 521 -3.43 19.25 -6.83
C THR A 521 -4.30 19.74 -7.97
N PHE A 522 -3.81 19.61 -9.20
CA PHE A 522 -4.49 19.96 -10.44
C PHE A 522 -5.03 18.68 -11.11
N ILE A 523 -6.34 18.62 -11.34
CA ILE A 523 -7.05 17.45 -11.87
C ILE A 523 -7.87 17.89 -13.08
N PRO A 524 -7.23 18.00 -14.26
CA PRO A 524 -7.93 18.43 -15.47
C PRO A 524 -9.05 17.44 -15.84
N GLY A 525 -10.09 17.93 -16.51
CA GLY A 525 -11.20 17.09 -16.99
C GLY A 525 -12.16 16.61 -15.91
N THR A 526 -12.05 17.11 -14.66
CA THR A 526 -12.99 16.80 -13.58
C THR A 526 -13.62 18.05 -12.98
N VAL A 527 -14.70 17.88 -12.23
CA VAL A 527 -15.34 18.96 -11.47
C VAL A 527 -14.47 19.52 -10.34
N TYR A 528 -13.42 18.78 -9.97
CA TYR A 528 -12.53 19.14 -8.86
C TYR A 528 -11.55 20.28 -9.22
N GLY A 529 -11.11 20.35 -10.49
CA GLY A 529 -10.19 21.37 -10.99
C GLY A 529 -8.90 21.46 -10.19
N THR A 530 -8.84 22.35 -9.21
CA THR A 530 -7.68 22.52 -8.32
C THR A 530 -8.08 22.38 -6.86
N VAL A 531 -7.47 21.44 -6.15
CA VAL A 531 -7.73 21.18 -4.74
C VAL A 531 -6.48 21.45 -3.93
N SER A 532 -6.62 22.22 -2.85
CA SER A 532 -5.52 22.53 -1.93
C SER A 532 -5.66 21.79 -0.60
N SER A 533 -4.55 21.35 -0.04
CA SER A 533 -4.51 20.72 1.27
C SER A 533 -3.35 21.23 2.13
N LEU A 534 -3.52 21.18 3.46
CA LEU A 534 -2.56 21.66 4.43
C LEU A 534 -2.24 20.54 5.43
N SER A 535 -0.95 20.32 5.68
CA SER A 535 -0.39 19.24 6.50
C SER A 535 0.58 19.77 7.56
N PRO A 536 0.09 20.32 8.68
CA PRO A 536 0.93 20.70 9.81
C PRO A 536 1.45 19.47 10.58
N ARG A 537 2.71 19.54 11.06
CA ARG A 537 3.35 18.47 11.85
C ARG A 537 4.25 19.06 12.92
N PHE A 538 4.21 18.45 14.12
CA PHE A 538 5.00 18.87 15.27
C PHE A 538 5.57 17.64 15.97
N SER A 539 6.81 17.75 16.45
CA SER A 539 7.39 16.74 17.33
C SER A 539 8.33 17.38 18.34
N ALA A 540 8.48 16.73 19.48
CA ALA A 540 9.36 17.13 20.55
C ALA A 540 10.14 15.92 21.07
N LYS A 541 11.40 16.14 21.47
CA LYS A 541 12.25 15.13 22.09
C LYS A 541 13.00 15.76 23.25
N TYR A 542 12.93 15.15 24.41
CA TYR A 542 13.66 15.58 25.60
C TYR A 542 14.58 14.47 26.08
N SER A 543 15.90 14.68 26.02
CA SER A 543 16.91 13.72 26.44
C SER A 543 17.59 14.24 27.71
N PHE A 544 17.76 13.38 28.72
CA PHE A 544 18.34 13.75 29.99
C PHE A 544 19.10 12.59 30.65
N GLY A 545 20.00 12.95 31.57
CA GLY A 545 20.71 12.00 32.43
C GLY A 545 21.77 11.17 31.71
N GLU A 546 22.27 11.62 30.55
CA GLU A 546 23.32 10.91 29.82
C GLU A 546 24.60 10.78 30.66
N LYS A 547 24.90 9.55 31.10
CA LYS A 547 26.08 9.15 31.86
C LYS A 547 26.66 7.88 31.28
N GLU A 548 27.97 7.82 31.16
CA GLU A 548 28.65 6.59 30.70
C GLU A 548 28.64 5.47 31.76
N HIS A 549 28.58 5.84 33.03
CA HIS A 549 28.61 4.91 34.13
C HIS A 549 27.49 5.13 35.14
N GLY A 550 27.06 4.04 35.80
CA GLY A 550 25.92 4.04 36.73
C GLY A 550 24.81 3.09 36.34
N PHE A 551 23.86 2.85 37.23
CA PHE A 551 22.66 2.02 36.92
C PHE A 551 21.76 2.72 35.90
N PHE A 552 21.46 3.99 36.14
CA PHE A 552 20.70 4.84 35.19
C PHE A 552 21.72 5.60 34.30
N GLN A 553 21.64 5.37 32.96
CA GLN A 553 22.58 5.92 32.00
C GLN A 553 21.93 7.00 31.12
N GLY A 554 20.61 7.18 31.16
CA GLY A 554 19.89 8.23 30.49
C GLY A 554 18.48 7.81 30.08
N ALA A 555 17.67 8.82 29.76
CA ALA A 555 16.35 8.64 29.20
C ALA A 555 16.03 9.70 28.16
N THR A 556 15.16 9.33 27.25
CA THR A 556 14.61 10.23 26.22
C THR A 556 13.10 10.09 26.19
N LEU A 557 12.40 11.20 26.29
CA LEU A 557 10.96 11.31 26.06
C LEU A 557 10.72 11.93 24.69
N ARG A 558 9.73 11.47 23.97
CA ARG A 558 9.34 12.03 22.69
C ARG A 558 7.83 12.09 22.53
N ALA A 559 7.37 13.07 21.78
CA ALA A 559 5.97 13.21 21.40
C ALA A 559 5.89 13.76 19.97
N GLY A 560 4.86 13.36 19.24
CA GLY A 560 4.59 13.83 17.91
C GLY A 560 3.11 13.96 17.63
N TRP A 561 2.75 14.97 16.85
CA TRP A 561 1.41 15.19 16.32
C TRP A 561 1.53 15.70 14.89
N GLY A 562 0.67 15.19 13.98
CA GLY A 562 0.69 15.68 12.61
C GLY A 562 -0.55 15.28 11.83
N LYS A 563 -0.89 16.12 10.86
CA LYS A 563 -1.85 15.81 9.80
C LYS A 563 -1.10 15.39 8.55
N ALA A 564 -1.52 14.29 7.94
CA ALA A 564 -0.98 13.79 6.68
C ALA A 564 -2.12 13.48 5.73
N VAL A 565 -2.02 13.97 4.49
CA VAL A 565 -3.07 13.89 3.46
C VAL A 565 -2.66 12.94 2.36
N LYS A 566 -3.58 12.08 1.91
CA LYS A 566 -3.41 11.13 0.81
C LYS A 566 -4.26 11.57 -0.38
N LEU A 567 -3.63 11.69 -1.54
CA LEU A 567 -4.32 11.97 -2.80
C LEU A 567 -5.16 10.76 -3.24
N PRO A 568 -6.27 10.99 -3.94
CA PRO A 568 -7.11 9.92 -4.46
C PRO A 568 -6.42 9.16 -5.61
N SER A 569 -6.88 7.92 -5.85
CA SER A 569 -6.49 7.15 -7.03
C SER A 569 -7.23 7.66 -8.28
N PHE A 570 -6.75 7.22 -9.46
CA PHE A 570 -7.42 7.56 -10.73
C PHE A 570 -8.83 6.98 -10.81
N GLU A 571 -9.07 5.80 -10.26
CA GLU A 571 -10.42 5.22 -10.23
C GLU A 571 -11.40 6.02 -9.36
N MET A 572 -10.88 6.72 -8.34
CA MET A 572 -11.67 7.67 -7.56
C MET A 572 -11.98 8.96 -8.34
N LEU A 573 -11.02 9.45 -9.11
CA LEU A 573 -11.15 10.72 -9.83
C LEU A 573 -11.92 10.59 -11.14
N TYR A 574 -11.79 9.44 -11.78
CA TYR A 574 -12.36 9.16 -13.11
C TYR A 574 -13.24 7.89 -13.04
N PRO A 575 -14.42 7.95 -12.39
CA PRO A 575 -15.33 6.82 -12.33
C PRO A 575 -15.80 6.43 -13.73
N ARG A 576 -15.99 5.12 -13.95
CA ARG A 576 -16.44 4.58 -15.24
C ARG A 576 -17.94 4.80 -15.42
N GLU A 577 -18.35 4.94 -16.68
CA GLU A 577 -19.74 4.80 -17.07
C GLU A 577 -20.25 3.39 -16.75
N THR A 578 -21.50 3.28 -16.39
CA THR A 578 -22.23 2.02 -16.25
C THR A 578 -23.33 1.92 -17.30
N TYR A 579 -23.79 0.72 -17.56
CA TYR A 579 -24.80 0.48 -18.60
C TYR A 579 -25.92 -0.38 -18.03
N VAL A 580 -27.15 -0.01 -18.33
CA VAL A 580 -28.34 -0.79 -18.01
C VAL A 580 -28.77 -1.50 -19.28
N ASP A 581 -28.50 -2.79 -19.33
CA ASP A 581 -28.86 -3.66 -20.44
C ASP A 581 -30.08 -4.49 -20.02
N ARG A 582 -31.20 -4.34 -20.76
CA ARG A 582 -32.45 -5.04 -20.49
C ARG A 582 -32.95 -5.76 -21.74
N LEU A 583 -33.31 -7.04 -21.55
CA LEU A 583 -33.97 -7.79 -22.62
C LEU A 583 -35.28 -7.06 -23.00
N ALA A 584 -35.42 -6.74 -24.28
CA ALA A 584 -36.60 -6.08 -24.81
C ALA A 584 -37.51 -7.05 -25.54
N PHE A 585 -36.96 -8.03 -26.28
CA PHE A 585 -37.69 -9.05 -26.97
C PHE A 585 -36.84 -10.28 -27.24
N ALA A 586 -37.47 -11.45 -27.02
CA ALA A 586 -36.94 -12.76 -27.43
C ALA A 586 -38.12 -13.69 -27.77
N PRO A 587 -38.36 -14.00 -29.07
CA PRO A 587 -39.49 -14.82 -29.48
C PRO A 587 -39.39 -16.32 -29.08
N GLY A 588 -38.24 -16.75 -28.53
CA GLY A 588 -37.92 -18.14 -28.29
C GLY A 588 -37.26 -18.84 -29.49
N ALA A 589 -37.35 -20.17 -29.56
CA ALA A 589 -36.79 -20.91 -30.68
C ALA A 589 -37.55 -20.61 -31.98
N MET A 590 -36.83 -20.21 -33.03
CA MET A 590 -37.40 -19.94 -34.34
C MET A 590 -37.46 -21.24 -35.17
N ALA A 591 -38.35 -21.29 -36.13
CA ALA A 591 -38.61 -22.48 -36.95
C ALA A 591 -37.40 -22.92 -37.80
N ASP A 592 -36.53 -21.96 -38.14
CA ASP A 592 -35.25 -22.22 -38.85
C ASP A 592 -34.04 -22.49 -37.92
N GLY A 593 -34.32 -22.63 -36.63
CA GLY A 593 -33.26 -22.84 -35.63
C GLY A 593 -32.44 -21.59 -35.29
N THR A 594 -32.76 -20.41 -35.83
CA THR A 594 -32.07 -19.16 -35.47
C THR A 594 -32.56 -18.64 -34.13
N THR A 595 -31.76 -17.78 -33.53
CA THR A 595 -32.05 -17.13 -32.25
C THR A 595 -32.13 -15.62 -32.46
N TYR A 596 -33.21 -15.02 -31.98
CA TYR A 596 -33.42 -13.59 -32.03
C TYR A 596 -33.41 -13.00 -30.60
N TYR A 597 -32.56 -12.05 -30.34
CA TYR A 597 -32.54 -11.27 -29.11
C TYR A 597 -32.50 -9.79 -29.43
N ALA A 598 -33.35 -9.00 -28.79
CA ALA A 598 -33.27 -7.57 -28.79
C ALA A 598 -33.15 -7.05 -27.37
N TYR A 599 -32.21 -6.14 -27.15
CA TYR A 599 -31.92 -5.54 -25.86
C TYR A 599 -32.08 -4.03 -25.94
N HIS A 600 -32.56 -3.43 -24.87
CA HIS A 600 -32.41 -2.02 -24.61
C HIS A 600 -31.14 -1.77 -23.82
N THR A 601 -30.26 -0.93 -24.33
CA THR A 601 -29.08 -0.41 -23.62
C THR A 601 -29.29 1.05 -23.27
N HIS A 602 -29.07 1.41 -22.02
CA HIS A 602 -29.09 2.77 -21.54
C HIS A 602 -27.77 3.11 -20.84
N PRO A 603 -26.95 4.06 -21.36
CA PRO A 603 -25.75 4.55 -20.73
C PRO A 603 -26.07 5.36 -19.48
N VAL A 604 -25.42 5.06 -18.37
CA VAL A 604 -25.55 5.81 -17.12
C VAL A 604 -24.25 6.54 -16.84
N LEU A 605 -24.26 7.86 -17.02
CA LEU A 605 -23.10 8.69 -16.80
C LEU A 605 -22.66 8.67 -15.32
N PRO A 606 -21.34 8.71 -15.05
CA PRO A 606 -20.85 8.77 -13.70
C PRO A 606 -21.25 10.07 -13.01
N VAL A 607 -21.56 9.98 -11.73
CA VAL A 607 -21.87 11.14 -10.90
C VAL A 607 -20.65 11.55 -10.08
N TYR A 608 -20.16 12.75 -10.32
CA TYR A 608 -19.08 13.34 -9.57
C TYR A 608 -19.61 14.01 -8.30
N ASN A 609 -18.95 13.76 -7.18
CA ASN A 609 -19.24 14.42 -5.91
C ASN A 609 -18.35 15.68 -5.75
N PRO A 610 -18.87 16.90 -5.93
CA PRO A 610 -18.07 18.11 -5.82
C PRO A 610 -17.59 18.39 -4.39
N GLU A 611 -18.17 17.74 -3.38
CA GLU A 611 -17.79 17.85 -1.98
C GLU A 611 -16.76 16.80 -1.54
N LEU A 612 -16.22 16.00 -2.46
CA LEU A 612 -15.21 15.00 -2.14
C LEU A 612 -13.96 15.67 -1.55
N GLN A 613 -13.60 15.27 -0.34
CA GLN A 613 -12.42 15.75 0.38
C GLN A 613 -11.30 14.73 0.33
N TRP A 614 -10.03 15.21 0.36
CA TRP A 614 -8.90 14.31 0.42
C TRP A 614 -8.84 13.58 1.77
N GLN A 615 -8.65 12.28 1.71
CA GLN A 615 -8.42 11.42 2.87
C GLN A 615 -7.21 11.93 3.66
N TYR A 616 -7.33 11.99 4.99
CA TYR A 616 -6.21 12.39 5.84
C TYR A 616 -6.16 11.60 7.15
N SER A 617 -4.96 11.48 7.68
CA SER A 617 -4.72 10.89 9.00
C SER A 617 -4.24 11.96 9.98
N ILE A 618 -4.79 11.97 11.20
CA ILE A 618 -4.23 12.66 12.35
C ILE A 618 -3.40 11.65 13.14
N MET A 619 -2.09 11.80 13.06
CA MET A 619 -1.12 10.93 13.72
C MET A 619 -0.73 11.53 15.08
N ARG A 620 -0.74 10.70 16.12
CA ARG A 620 -0.31 11.06 17.48
C ARG A 620 0.61 9.98 17.99
N GLU A 621 1.73 10.40 18.55
CA GLU A 621 2.74 9.48 19.06
C GLU A 621 3.31 10.00 20.38
N ALA A 622 3.55 9.10 21.32
CA ALA A 622 4.34 9.33 22.51
C ALA A 622 5.32 8.17 22.69
N GLY A 623 6.54 8.45 23.11
CA GLY A 623 7.53 7.39 23.29
C GLY A 623 8.54 7.71 24.39
N MET A 624 9.17 6.66 24.88
CA MET A 624 10.18 6.73 25.91
C MET A 624 11.28 5.71 25.62
N ASP A 625 12.52 6.19 25.71
CA ASP A 625 13.72 5.36 25.63
C ASP A 625 14.48 5.50 26.93
N ILE A 626 14.79 4.39 27.60
CA ILE A 626 15.55 4.36 28.83
C ILE A 626 16.79 3.49 28.62
N ARG A 627 17.94 3.99 29.05
CA ARG A 627 19.17 3.23 29.09
C ARG A 627 19.56 2.99 30.56
N LEU A 628 19.55 1.72 30.93
CA LEU A 628 20.03 1.23 32.22
C LEU A 628 21.29 0.40 32.01
N LYS A 629 22.03 0.15 33.08
CA LYS A 629 23.18 -0.78 33.04
C LYS A 629 22.71 -2.18 32.63
N GLY A 630 23.12 -2.62 31.46
CA GLY A 630 22.78 -3.95 30.92
C GLY A 630 21.50 -4.07 30.12
N VAL A 631 20.68 -3.00 29.99
CA VAL A 631 19.45 -3.05 29.18
C VAL A 631 19.05 -1.69 28.62
N ARG A 632 18.60 -1.70 27.37
CA ARG A 632 17.92 -0.59 26.73
C ARG A 632 16.45 -0.93 26.56
N ILE A 633 15.59 -0.02 26.98
CA ILE A 633 14.13 -0.14 26.90
C ILE A 633 13.61 0.95 25.98
N SER A 634 12.83 0.60 24.97
CA SER A 634 12.14 1.53 24.07
C SER A 634 10.66 1.22 24.06
N LEU A 635 9.84 2.22 24.36
CA LEU A 635 8.37 2.16 24.31
C LEU A 635 7.87 3.20 23.32
N SER A 636 6.88 2.83 22.51
CA SER A 636 6.19 3.77 21.60
C SER A 636 4.69 3.51 21.65
N PHE A 637 3.93 4.50 22.03
CA PHE A 637 2.48 4.51 21.95
C PHE A 637 2.06 5.37 20.77
N PHE A 638 1.05 4.93 20.01
CA PHE A 638 0.45 5.73 18.95
C PHE A 638 -1.08 5.66 18.99
N TYR A 639 -1.71 6.75 18.53
CA TYR A 639 -3.15 6.85 18.31
C TYR A 639 -3.39 7.65 17.02
N ASN A 640 -3.78 6.95 15.96
CA ASN A 640 -4.02 7.53 14.65
C ASN A 640 -5.52 7.51 14.33
N THR A 641 -6.05 8.62 13.86
CA THR A 641 -7.42 8.72 13.36
C THR A 641 -7.36 8.96 11.86
N LEU A 642 -7.91 8.04 11.07
CA LEU A 642 -8.12 8.24 9.65
C LEU A 642 -9.48 8.91 9.46
N SER A 643 -9.50 10.00 8.70
CA SER A 643 -10.71 10.77 8.40
C SER A 643 -10.93 10.86 6.91
N LYS A 644 -12.19 10.87 6.51
CA LYS A 644 -12.60 10.96 5.11
C LYS A 644 -12.01 9.84 4.22
N PRO A 645 -11.97 8.56 4.67
CA PRO A 645 -11.52 7.47 3.81
C PRO A 645 -12.33 7.45 2.51
N TYR A 646 -11.70 7.06 1.42
CA TYR A 646 -12.38 6.94 0.14
C TYR A 646 -13.28 5.72 0.11
N THR A 647 -14.52 5.90 -0.33
CA THR A 647 -15.52 4.86 -0.55
C THR A 647 -16.45 5.27 -1.69
N SER A 648 -17.43 4.46 -2.02
CA SER A 648 -18.42 4.76 -3.05
C SER A 648 -19.83 4.49 -2.54
N THR A 649 -20.80 5.21 -3.12
CA THR A 649 -22.23 4.97 -2.96
C THR A 649 -22.88 4.88 -4.34
N ARG A 650 -24.18 4.72 -4.37
CA ARG A 650 -24.97 4.72 -5.61
C ARG A 650 -26.05 5.79 -5.56
N ILE A 651 -26.40 6.29 -6.72
CA ILE A 651 -27.56 7.14 -6.94
C ILE A 651 -28.50 6.40 -7.86
N TYR A 652 -29.73 6.18 -7.42
CA TYR A 652 -30.79 5.57 -8.22
C TYR A 652 -31.68 6.64 -8.81
N THR A 653 -32.07 6.43 -10.08
CA THR A 653 -33.07 7.22 -10.77
C THR A 653 -34.04 6.29 -11.47
N PRO A 654 -35.35 6.66 -11.59
CA PRO A 654 -36.32 5.90 -12.38
C PRO A 654 -35.88 5.77 -13.84
N PHE A 655 -36.19 4.62 -14.40
CA PHE A 655 -35.83 4.27 -15.77
C PHE A 655 -36.88 3.34 -16.36
N ASP A 656 -37.40 3.67 -17.54
CA ASP A 656 -38.47 2.95 -18.20
C ASP A 656 -37.99 2.34 -19.52
N TYR A 657 -38.47 1.15 -19.85
CA TYR A 657 -38.22 0.51 -21.13
C TYR A 657 -39.38 -0.39 -21.53
N LYS A 658 -39.48 -0.72 -22.83
CA LYS A 658 -40.50 -1.60 -23.36
C LYS A 658 -40.01 -3.05 -23.43
N LEU A 659 -40.82 -3.96 -22.90
CA LEU A 659 -40.65 -5.41 -23.00
C LEU A 659 -41.78 -6.00 -23.80
N THR A 660 -41.47 -6.58 -24.95
CA THR A 660 -42.38 -7.42 -25.71
C THR A 660 -42.25 -8.87 -25.26
N ASP A 661 -43.19 -9.35 -24.47
CA ASP A 661 -43.21 -10.71 -23.99
C ASP A 661 -43.53 -11.72 -25.11
N GLN A 662 -43.00 -12.94 -24.98
CA GLN A 662 -43.27 -14.00 -25.97
C GLN A 662 -44.78 -14.27 -26.15
N SER A 663 -45.59 -14.07 -25.13
CA SER A 663 -47.05 -14.21 -25.21
C SER A 663 -47.73 -13.29 -26.23
N ALA A 664 -47.11 -12.16 -26.58
CA ALA A 664 -47.61 -11.27 -27.61
C ALA A 664 -47.69 -11.93 -29.00
N LEU A 665 -46.95 -13.01 -29.22
CA LEU A 665 -46.93 -13.80 -30.44
C LEU A 665 -48.15 -14.74 -30.56
N ASN A 666 -48.92 -14.98 -29.49
CA ASN A 666 -50.11 -15.85 -29.52
C ASN A 666 -51.20 -15.23 -30.42
N ASN A 667 -51.26 -13.94 -30.56
CA ASN A 667 -52.22 -13.21 -31.40
C ASN A 667 -51.68 -12.80 -32.77
N CYS A 668 -50.48 -13.29 -33.14
CA CYS A 668 -49.86 -12.98 -34.42
C CYS A 668 -50.42 -13.85 -35.51
N LEU A 669 -51.01 -13.20 -36.55
CA LEU A 669 -51.64 -13.88 -37.69
C LEU A 669 -50.63 -14.50 -38.66
N ILE A 670 -49.40 -14.03 -38.64
CA ILE A 670 -48.30 -14.55 -39.49
C ILE A 670 -47.84 -15.89 -38.93
N PRO A 671 -47.79 -16.96 -39.73
CA PRO A 671 -47.29 -18.29 -39.29
C PRO A 671 -45.86 -18.17 -38.75
N SER A 672 -45.54 -18.95 -37.75
CA SER A 672 -44.21 -18.93 -37.07
C SER A 672 -43.04 -19.13 -38.04
N THR A 673 -43.24 -19.92 -39.10
CA THR A 673 -42.26 -20.21 -40.16
C THR A 673 -41.98 -19.03 -41.08
N ASP A 674 -42.86 -18.04 -41.09
CA ASP A 674 -42.83 -16.92 -42.06
C ASP A 674 -42.57 -15.54 -41.39
N ARG A 675 -42.30 -15.57 -40.06
CA ARG A 675 -42.07 -14.35 -39.26
C ARG A 675 -40.70 -13.79 -39.47
N VAL A 676 -40.63 -12.49 -39.80
CA VAL A 676 -39.44 -11.68 -39.76
C VAL A 676 -39.63 -10.57 -38.72
N TYR A 677 -38.76 -10.53 -37.70
CA TYR A 677 -38.90 -9.58 -36.63
C TYR A 677 -38.02 -8.32 -36.89
N SER A 678 -38.55 -7.19 -36.52
CA SER A 678 -37.82 -5.91 -36.45
C SER A 678 -38.21 -5.16 -35.18
N ILE A 679 -37.29 -4.45 -34.60
CA ILE A 679 -37.51 -3.57 -33.44
C ILE A 679 -37.11 -2.18 -33.82
N ASP A 680 -37.98 -1.20 -33.53
CA ASP A 680 -37.62 0.20 -33.71
C ASP A 680 -36.59 0.63 -32.68
N ARG A 681 -35.44 1.14 -33.13
CA ARG A 681 -34.28 1.48 -32.31
C ARG A 681 -34.58 2.48 -31.19
N THR A 682 -35.54 3.42 -31.44
CA THR A 682 -35.84 4.50 -30.50
C THR A 682 -37.03 4.16 -29.61
N THR A 683 -38.09 3.59 -30.20
CA THR A 683 -39.32 3.35 -29.47
C THR A 683 -39.44 1.98 -28.84
N GLY A 684 -38.62 1.01 -29.28
CA GLY A 684 -38.67 -0.38 -28.80
C GLY A 684 -39.90 -1.17 -29.29
N VAL A 685 -40.64 -0.65 -30.22
CA VAL A 685 -41.82 -1.31 -30.78
C VAL A 685 -41.37 -2.44 -31.70
N VAL A 686 -41.87 -3.64 -31.46
CA VAL A 686 -41.58 -4.83 -32.27
C VAL A 686 -42.65 -4.99 -33.34
N THR A 687 -42.19 -5.15 -34.58
CA THR A 687 -43.03 -5.44 -35.73
C THR A 687 -42.69 -6.80 -36.32
N VAL A 688 -43.70 -7.59 -36.63
CA VAL A 688 -43.58 -8.88 -37.34
C VAL A 688 -44.04 -8.66 -38.78
N SER A 689 -43.20 -9.04 -39.72
CA SER A 689 -43.49 -8.99 -41.16
C SER A 689 -43.50 -10.42 -41.71
N ASP A 690 -44.35 -10.62 -42.73
CA ASP A 690 -44.35 -11.87 -43.47
C ASP A 690 -43.18 -11.92 -44.47
N LYS A 691 -42.32 -12.92 -44.40
CA LYS A 691 -41.18 -13.07 -45.34
C LYS A 691 -41.67 -13.21 -46.81
N ASN A 692 -42.91 -13.74 -47.01
CA ASN A 692 -43.50 -13.95 -48.32
C ASN A 692 -44.26 -12.71 -48.82
N GLY A 693 -44.48 -11.70 -47.98
CA GLY A 693 -45.23 -10.47 -48.35
C GLY A 693 -46.72 -10.67 -48.54
N ILE A 694 -47.28 -11.80 -48.08
CA ILE A 694 -48.69 -12.16 -48.29
C ILE A 694 -49.56 -11.48 -47.22
N LEU A 695 -49.15 -11.54 -45.97
CA LEU A 695 -49.88 -10.96 -44.86
C LEU A 695 -49.28 -9.60 -44.46
N PRO A 696 -50.17 -8.63 -44.08
CA PRO A 696 -49.68 -7.33 -43.62
C PRO A 696 -48.82 -7.45 -42.36
N SER A 697 -47.85 -6.53 -42.22
CA SER A 697 -47.02 -6.44 -41.01
C SER A 697 -47.89 -6.13 -39.79
N GLN A 698 -47.52 -6.76 -38.65
CA GLN A 698 -48.27 -6.65 -37.41
C GLN A 698 -47.36 -6.13 -36.28
N THR A 699 -47.77 -5.12 -35.56
CA THR A 699 -47.13 -4.62 -34.37
C THR A 699 -47.53 -5.48 -33.19
N LEU A 700 -46.52 -5.93 -32.40
CA LEU A 700 -46.74 -6.74 -31.20
C LEU A 700 -47.09 -5.85 -30.01
N ALA A 701 -47.93 -6.37 -29.11
CA ALA A 701 -48.21 -5.73 -27.84
C ALA A 701 -46.97 -5.79 -26.93
N TYR A 702 -46.74 -4.75 -26.16
CA TYR A 702 -45.66 -4.65 -25.22
C TYR A 702 -46.14 -4.24 -23.83
N LYS A 703 -45.27 -4.49 -22.80
CA LYS A 703 -45.45 -3.94 -21.46
C LYS A 703 -44.42 -2.84 -21.26
N GLU A 704 -44.85 -1.77 -20.64
CA GLU A 704 -43.93 -0.75 -20.14
C GLU A 704 -43.40 -1.24 -18.80
N ILE A 705 -42.07 -1.35 -18.71
CA ILE A 705 -41.37 -1.84 -17.49
C ILE A 705 -40.78 -0.60 -16.85
N HIS A 706 -41.13 -0.42 -15.57
CA HIS A 706 -40.64 0.65 -14.75
C HIS A 706 -39.54 0.07 -13.81
N ASP A 707 -38.31 0.50 -14.03
CA ASP A 707 -37.11 -0.02 -13.31
C ASP A 707 -36.30 1.13 -12.71
N PHE A 708 -35.17 0.82 -12.19
CA PHE A 708 -34.15 1.78 -11.72
C PHE A 708 -32.85 1.62 -12.48
N GLN A 709 -32.25 2.73 -12.80
CA GLN A 709 -30.83 2.79 -13.15
C GLN A 709 -30.03 3.27 -11.93
N SER A 710 -28.75 2.92 -11.86
CA SER A 710 -27.88 3.37 -10.78
C SER A 710 -26.53 3.83 -11.28
N ALA A 711 -26.17 5.06 -10.93
CA ALA A 711 -24.83 5.61 -11.12
C ALA A 711 -23.99 5.41 -9.87
N VAL A 712 -22.69 5.15 -10.05
CA VAL A 712 -21.72 5.13 -8.96
C VAL A 712 -21.28 6.55 -8.67
N MET A 713 -21.23 6.91 -7.38
CA MET A 713 -20.68 8.17 -6.89
C MET A 713 -19.62 7.91 -5.83
N ASN A 714 -18.44 8.46 -6.03
CA ASN A 714 -17.36 8.36 -5.05
C ASN A 714 -17.55 9.39 -3.93
N VAL A 715 -17.43 8.94 -2.69
CA VAL A 715 -17.71 9.73 -1.48
C VAL A 715 -16.65 9.48 -0.41
N ASN A 716 -16.73 10.28 0.66
CA ASN A 716 -15.93 10.04 1.84
C ASN A 716 -16.66 9.16 2.84
N GLY A 717 -16.02 8.12 3.31
CA GLY A 717 -16.48 7.24 4.39
C GLY A 717 -16.30 7.85 5.78
N SER A 718 -16.73 7.12 6.78
CA SER A 718 -16.63 7.50 8.17
C SER A 718 -15.23 7.32 8.74
N SER A 719 -14.91 8.07 9.79
CA SER A 719 -13.59 8.03 10.43
C SER A 719 -13.34 6.70 11.14
N SER A 720 -12.10 6.24 11.11
CA SER A 720 -11.65 5.06 11.85
C SER A 720 -10.46 5.37 12.75
N SER A 721 -10.22 4.54 13.75
CA SER A 721 -9.14 4.71 14.72
C SER A 721 -8.22 3.50 14.81
N ARG A 722 -6.92 3.76 14.95
CA ARG A 722 -5.87 2.80 15.19
C ARG A 722 -5.06 3.22 16.39
N MET A 723 -4.84 2.32 17.32
CA MET A 723 -3.97 2.57 18.47
C MET A 723 -3.07 1.38 18.73
N GLY A 724 -1.91 1.64 19.28
CA GLY A 724 -1.00 0.57 19.64
C GLY A 724 0.12 1.00 20.58
N LEU A 725 0.73 -0.01 21.17
CA LEU A 725 1.92 0.09 22.00
C LEU A 725 2.98 -0.86 21.44
N GLU A 726 4.13 -0.34 21.11
CA GLU A 726 5.30 -1.09 20.65
C GLU A 726 6.37 -1.03 21.74
N TRP A 727 7.05 -2.16 22.01
CA TRP A 727 8.16 -2.22 22.95
C TRP A 727 9.35 -2.99 22.40
N VAL A 728 10.53 -2.58 22.82
CA VAL A 728 11.80 -3.27 22.58
C VAL A 728 12.63 -3.21 23.87
N LEU A 729 13.09 -4.37 24.31
CA LEU A 729 14.03 -4.53 25.39
C LEU A 729 15.28 -5.22 24.81
N ASP A 730 16.36 -4.47 24.69
CA ASP A 730 17.65 -4.95 24.24
C ASP A 730 18.58 -5.12 25.46
N PHE A 731 18.94 -6.35 25.78
CA PHE A 731 19.88 -6.65 26.85
C PHE A 731 21.30 -6.65 26.30
N ASP A 732 22.25 -6.12 27.08
CA ASP A 732 23.65 -6.17 26.74
C ASP A 732 24.11 -7.62 26.59
N ARG A 733 25.11 -7.82 25.74
CA ARG A 733 25.64 -9.16 25.45
C ARG A 733 26.18 -9.86 26.71
N ILE A 734 25.70 -11.05 26.97
CA ILE A 734 26.23 -11.95 28.00
C ILE A 734 27.59 -12.46 27.53
N LYS A 735 28.67 -11.89 28.08
CA LYS A 735 30.05 -12.15 27.62
C LYS A 735 30.46 -13.62 27.68
N ALA A 736 29.98 -14.39 28.67
CA ALA A 736 30.31 -15.78 28.85
C ALA A 736 29.93 -16.69 27.68
N ILE A 737 28.79 -16.41 27.07
CA ILE A 737 28.22 -17.18 25.95
C ILE A 737 28.15 -16.37 24.66
N ASN A 738 28.66 -15.14 24.67
CA ASN A 738 28.57 -14.20 23.52
C ASN A 738 27.17 -14.02 22.94
N THR A 739 26.14 -14.03 23.79
CA THR A 739 24.74 -13.99 23.39
C THR A 739 24.10 -12.68 23.83
N SER A 740 23.43 -11.98 22.91
CA SER A 740 22.49 -10.87 23.16
C SER A 740 21.06 -11.39 23.17
N ILE A 741 20.24 -10.79 24.02
CA ILE A 741 18.82 -11.11 24.17
C ILE A 741 18.04 -9.87 23.79
N ARG A 742 17.04 -10.03 22.93
CA ARG A 742 16.07 -9.00 22.60
C ARG A 742 14.66 -9.53 22.81
N ILE A 743 13.84 -8.74 23.50
CA ILE A 743 12.40 -8.98 23.60
C ILE A 743 11.72 -7.80 22.93
N ASP A 744 10.93 -8.07 21.91
CA ASP A 744 10.15 -7.05 21.20
C ASP A 744 8.70 -7.48 21.08
N GLY A 745 7.81 -6.49 20.94
CA GLY A 745 6.40 -6.81 20.75
C GLY A 745 5.57 -5.60 20.42
N LYS A 746 4.30 -5.87 20.14
CA LYS A 746 3.29 -4.85 19.89
C LYS A 746 1.91 -5.29 20.35
N TYR A 747 1.17 -4.34 20.91
CA TYR A 747 -0.29 -4.39 21.01
C TYR A 747 -0.87 -3.47 19.94
N TYR A 748 -1.88 -3.95 19.23
CA TYR A 748 -2.56 -3.20 18.18
C TYR A 748 -4.08 -3.36 18.32
N ARG A 749 -4.82 -2.25 18.16
CA ARG A 749 -6.27 -2.24 18.09
C ARG A 749 -6.74 -1.30 17.00
N TYR A 750 -7.64 -1.80 16.18
CA TYR A 750 -8.39 -1.03 15.19
C TYR A 750 -9.87 -1.04 15.53
N LYS A 751 -10.58 0.08 15.32
CA LYS A 751 -12.04 0.18 15.26
C LYS A 751 -12.43 1.11 14.13
N GLY A 752 -13.27 0.60 13.22
CA GLY A 752 -13.87 1.38 12.13
C GLY A 752 -15.34 0.98 11.98
N ILE A 753 -16.20 1.99 11.81
CA ILE A 753 -17.64 1.84 11.56
C ILE A 753 -17.96 2.77 10.40
N ASP A 754 -18.60 2.27 9.34
CA ASP A 754 -19.07 3.08 8.22
C ASP A 754 -20.51 3.53 8.48
N GLU A 755 -20.70 4.84 8.51
CA GLU A 755 -22.01 5.48 8.70
C GLU A 755 -22.54 6.12 7.40
N VAL A 756 -21.87 5.93 6.28
CA VAL A 756 -22.34 6.41 4.99
C VAL A 756 -23.66 5.74 4.64
N THR A 757 -24.66 6.54 4.31
CA THR A 757 -25.96 6.01 3.88
C THR A 757 -25.85 5.54 2.43
N VAL A 758 -26.12 4.25 2.21
CA VAL A 758 -26.04 3.61 0.88
C VAL A 758 -27.42 3.12 0.46
N PRO A 759 -27.94 3.58 -0.66
CA PRO A 759 -29.19 3.08 -1.19
C PRO A 759 -29.04 1.68 -1.80
N SER A 760 -30.08 0.86 -1.67
CA SER A 760 -30.19 -0.45 -2.29
C SER A 760 -31.65 -0.82 -2.53
N THR A 761 -31.89 -1.53 -3.61
CA THR A 761 -33.22 -2.08 -3.94
C THR A 761 -33.19 -3.60 -3.98
N SER A 762 -34.34 -4.25 -3.98
CA SER A 762 -34.47 -5.70 -4.13
C SER A 762 -34.39 -6.10 -5.60
N SER A 763 -33.83 -7.26 -5.90
CA SER A 763 -33.84 -7.87 -7.22
C SER A 763 -35.16 -8.64 -7.52
N LEU A 764 -36.05 -8.71 -6.55
CA LEU A 764 -37.34 -9.35 -6.71
C LEU A 764 -38.30 -8.44 -7.51
N THR A 765 -39.32 -9.05 -8.10
CA THR A 765 -40.43 -8.35 -8.72
C THR A 765 -41.54 -8.08 -7.71
N ASP A 766 -42.40 -7.12 -7.99
CA ASP A 766 -43.66 -6.93 -7.30
C ASP A 766 -44.74 -7.94 -7.78
N THR A 767 -45.96 -7.82 -7.26
CA THR A 767 -47.08 -8.72 -7.57
C THR A 767 -47.53 -8.63 -9.03
N ASP A 768 -47.25 -7.50 -9.69
CA ASP A 768 -47.61 -7.23 -11.09
C ASP A 768 -46.51 -7.66 -12.07
N GLY A 769 -45.44 -8.26 -11.55
CA GLY A 769 -44.25 -8.67 -12.33
C GLY A 769 -43.35 -7.50 -12.75
N GLN A 770 -43.58 -6.31 -12.20
CA GLN A 770 -42.68 -5.16 -12.37
C GLN A 770 -41.46 -5.27 -11.47
N PRO A 771 -40.29 -4.71 -11.80
CA PRO A 771 -39.17 -4.51 -10.90
C PRO A 771 -39.62 -3.80 -9.63
N TYR A 772 -39.03 -4.23 -8.51
CA TYR A 772 -39.37 -3.74 -7.18
C TYR A 772 -39.31 -2.21 -7.07
N LYS A 773 -40.38 -1.58 -6.55
CA LYS A 773 -40.59 -0.12 -6.60
C LYS A 773 -39.98 0.69 -5.47
N TYR A 774 -39.40 0.06 -4.43
CA TYR A 774 -38.83 0.78 -3.29
C TYR A 774 -37.31 0.69 -3.26
N ILE A 775 -36.67 1.76 -2.78
CA ILE A 775 -35.24 1.81 -2.47
C ILE A 775 -35.07 2.03 -0.99
N GLY A 776 -34.40 1.10 -0.31
CA GLY A 776 -34.02 1.24 1.09
C GLY A 776 -32.66 1.92 1.23
N TYR A 777 -32.55 2.85 2.17
CA TYR A 777 -31.32 3.55 2.50
C TYR A 777 -30.72 3.00 3.79
N TYR A 778 -29.54 2.36 3.70
CA TYR A 778 -28.90 1.65 4.81
C TYR A 778 -27.65 2.37 5.27
N VAL A 779 -27.47 2.45 6.58
CA VAL A 779 -26.23 2.97 7.17
C VAL A 779 -25.11 1.95 6.94
N GLY A 780 -24.05 2.34 6.23
CA GLY A 780 -22.91 1.46 5.91
C GLY A 780 -23.22 0.33 4.92
N GLY A 781 -24.33 0.47 4.14
CA GLY A 781 -24.74 -0.48 3.11
C GLY A 781 -25.73 -1.55 3.56
N ASN A 782 -26.25 -2.33 2.61
CA ASN A 782 -27.28 -3.36 2.81
C ASN A 782 -26.71 -4.72 3.27
N VAL A 783 -25.72 -4.71 4.17
CA VAL A 783 -25.12 -5.90 4.78
C VAL A 783 -25.33 -5.89 6.29
N ASN A 784 -25.18 -7.03 6.96
CA ASN A 784 -25.52 -7.12 8.38
C ASN A 784 -24.53 -6.39 9.30
N TYR A 785 -23.30 -6.15 8.90
CA TYR A 785 -22.32 -5.38 9.66
C TYR A 785 -21.81 -4.20 8.82
N ASN A 786 -21.53 -3.09 9.47
CA ASN A 786 -20.97 -1.89 8.83
C ASN A 786 -19.61 -1.49 9.40
N GLY A 787 -19.00 -2.36 10.16
CA GLY A 787 -17.69 -2.12 10.70
C GLY A 787 -17.13 -3.33 11.44
N PHE A 788 -15.92 -3.17 11.95
CA PHE A 788 -15.31 -4.19 12.78
C PHE A 788 -14.24 -3.61 13.72
N MET A 789 -13.93 -4.37 14.74
CA MET A 789 -12.83 -4.14 15.65
C MET A 789 -11.87 -5.32 15.59
N THR A 790 -10.56 -5.06 15.47
CA THR A 790 -9.51 -6.06 15.62
C THR A 790 -8.58 -5.74 16.76
N GLN A 791 -8.08 -6.76 17.44
CA GLN A 791 -7.03 -6.62 18.46
C GLN A 791 -5.97 -7.69 18.22
N ARG A 792 -4.71 -7.30 18.38
CA ARG A 792 -3.56 -8.20 18.27
C ARG A 792 -2.52 -7.88 19.34
N LEU A 793 -1.98 -8.92 19.95
CA LEU A 793 -0.86 -8.82 20.89
C LEU A 793 0.18 -9.85 20.47
N ASN A 794 1.31 -9.36 19.95
CA ASN A 794 2.45 -10.17 19.55
C ASN A 794 3.64 -9.87 20.48
N THR A 795 4.42 -10.90 20.79
CA THR A 795 5.70 -10.75 21.47
C THR A 795 6.72 -11.73 20.90
N ASN A 796 7.97 -11.29 20.77
CA ASN A 796 9.04 -12.08 20.20
C ASN A 796 10.22 -12.07 21.16
N LEU A 797 10.92 -13.21 21.27
CA LEU A 797 12.19 -13.36 21.96
C LEU A 797 13.25 -13.75 20.94
N THR A 798 14.27 -12.93 20.77
CA THR A 798 15.38 -13.18 19.86
C THR A 798 16.67 -13.35 20.65
N LEU A 799 17.33 -14.47 20.45
CA LEU A 799 18.66 -14.81 21.00
C LEU A 799 19.66 -14.75 19.84
N VAL A 800 20.66 -13.89 19.95
CA VAL A 800 21.73 -13.76 18.94
C VAL A 800 23.05 -14.11 19.58
N THR A 801 23.62 -15.26 19.21
CA THR A 801 24.94 -15.74 19.63
C THR A 801 25.95 -15.47 18.53
N HIS A 802 26.89 -14.60 18.79
CA HIS A 802 27.95 -14.25 17.87
C HIS A 802 29.30 -14.78 18.37
N VAL A 803 29.93 -15.61 17.56
CA VAL A 803 31.22 -16.23 17.90
C VAL A 803 32.31 -15.72 16.94
N PRO A 804 32.99 -14.60 17.25
CA PRO A 804 33.95 -13.95 16.33
C PRO A 804 35.13 -14.85 15.95
N LYS A 805 35.60 -15.67 16.85
CA LYS A 805 36.76 -16.59 16.64
C LYS A 805 36.55 -17.54 15.46
N ILE A 806 35.32 -18.02 15.28
CA ILE A 806 34.95 -18.91 14.16
C ILE A 806 34.08 -18.18 13.11
N ARG A 807 33.86 -16.89 13.26
CA ARG A 807 33.07 -16.02 12.35
C ARG A 807 31.68 -16.59 12.06
N MET A 808 30.96 -16.92 13.16
CA MET A 808 29.60 -17.44 13.06
C MET A 808 28.63 -16.59 13.88
N ILE A 809 27.42 -16.44 13.33
CA ILE A 809 26.24 -15.90 14.02
C ILE A 809 25.13 -16.93 13.98
N PHE A 810 24.53 -17.17 15.14
CA PHE A 810 23.30 -17.93 15.30
C PHE A 810 22.23 -16.98 15.82
N SER A 811 21.08 -16.95 15.20
CA SER A 811 19.93 -16.27 15.77
C SER A 811 18.75 -17.24 15.87
N LEU A 812 18.19 -17.33 17.05
CA LEU A 812 16.99 -18.10 17.35
C LEU A 812 15.92 -17.11 17.78
N ARG A 813 14.81 -17.06 17.03
CA ARG A 813 13.70 -16.18 17.30
C ARG A 813 12.44 -16.99 17.58
N PHE A 814 11.88 -16.80 18.76
CA PHE A 814 10.56 -17.30 19.14
C PHE A 814 9.55 -16.19 18.91
N GLU A 815 8.49 -16.48 18.19
CA GLU A 815 7.40 -15.56 17.87
C GLU A 815 6.12 -16.02 18.54
N GLY A 816 5.50 -15.17 19.35
CA GLY A 816 4.25 -15.46 20.04
C GLY A 816 3.12 -14.52 19.63
N THR A 817 1.98 -15.07 19.27
CA THR A 817 0.71 -14.34 19.18
C THR A 817 -0.12 -14.69 20.40
N LEU A 818 -0.20 -13.76 21.34
CA LEU A 818 -0.91 -13.95 22.61
C LEU A 818 -2.39 -13.60 22.49
N LEU A 819 -2.73 -12.67 21.59
CA LEU A 819 -4.11 -12.25 21.31
C LEU A 819 -4.24 -11.96 19.81
N LYS A 820 -5.25 -12.54 19.17
CA LYS A 820 -5.69 -12.19 17.82
C LYS A 820 -7.20 -12.34 17.77
N THR A 821 -7.91 -11.21 17.74
CA THR A 821 -9.37 -11.19 17.74
C THR A 821 -9.93 -10.29 16.67
N ARG A 822 -11.13 -10.63 16.21
CA ARG A 822 -12.00 -9.82 15.35
C ARG A 822 -13.42 -9.87 15.86
N GLN A 823 -14.11 -8.74 15.78
CA GLN A 823 -15.54 -8.62 16.08
C GLN A 823 -16.17 -7.70 15.04
N ASN A 824 -17.18 -8.19 14.34
CA ASN A 824 -17.98 -7.34 13.46
C ASN A 824 -18.92 -6.47 14.28
N LEU A 825 -19.17 -5.26 13.79
CA LEU A 825 -19.97 -4.24 14.43
C LEU A 825 -21.16 -3.88 13.55
N SER A 826 -22.28 -3.54 14.18
CA SER A 826 -23.49 -3.05 13.51
C SER A 826 -24.06 -1.91 14.33
N GLU A 827 -23.41 -0.74 14.23
CA GLU A 827 -23.65 0.44 15.04
C GLU A 827 -23.67 1.69 14.16
N TYR A 828 -24.28 2.75 14.62
CA TYR A 828 -24.16 4.10 14.07
C TYR A 828 -24.51 5.13 15.14
N SER A 829 -24.30 6.40 14.88
CA SER A 829 -24.55 7.49 15.84
C SER A 829 -26.01 7.58 16.31
N GLY A 830 -26.97 7.09 15.51
CA GLY A 830 -28.41 7.03 15.85
C GLY A 830 -28.85 5.77 16.60
N GLY A 831 -27.93 4.83 16.93
CA GLY A 831 -28.26 3.61 17.66
C GLY A 831 -27.81 2.31 16.98
N THR A 832 -28.61 1.26 17.10
CA THR A 832 -28.35 -0.05 16.50
C THR A 832 -29.02 -0.15 15.13
N ARG A 833 -28.31 -0.69 14.14
CA ARG A 833 -28.83 -0.88 12.79
C ARG A 833 -29.31 -2.31 12.49
N SER A 834 -28.83 -3.30 13.26
CA SER A 834 -29.23 -4.69 13.15
C SER A 834 -29.87 -5.17 14.46
N TYR A 835 -30.84 -6.05 14.32
CA TYR A 835 -31.64 -6.58 15.42
C TYR A 835 -31.65 -8.11 15.42
N VAL A 836 -31.84 -8.72 16.58
CA VAL A 836 -32.01 -10.15 16.72
C VAL A 836 -33.39 -10.56 16.18
N LEU A 837 -33.47 -11.70 15.49
CA LEU A 837 -34.71 -12.37 15.12
C LEU A 837 -34.88 -13.65 15.96
N ASP A 838 -36.14 -14.03 16.29
CA ASP A 838 -36.42 -15.27 17.00
C ASP A 838 -36.20 -16.51 16.13
N SER A 839 -36.48 -16.41 14.84
CA SER A 839 -36.21 -17.50 13.87
C SER A 839 -35.73 -16.97 12.50
N GLN A 840 -35.30 -17.89 11.64
CA GLN A 840 -34.88 -17.55 10.27
C GLN A 840 -36.06 -17.06 9.42
N SER A 841 -37.29 -17.48 9.71
CA SER A 841 -38.49 -17.08 8.96
C SER A 841 -38.98 -15.68 9.35
N ASP A 842 -38.62 -15.19 10.53
CA ASP A 842 -39.09 -13.90 11.03
C ASP A 842 -38.50 -12.72 10.30
N TYR A 843 -39.23 -11.61 10.28
CA TYR A 843 -38.81 -10.32 9.78
C TYR A 843 -38.92 -9.22 10.84
N LEU A 844 -39.65 -9.46 11.92
CA LEU A 844 -39.76 -8.51 13.02
C LEU A 844 -38.65 -8.72 14.05
N PRO A 845 -38.15 -7.63 14.69
CA PRO A 845 -37.19 -7.77 15.76
C PRO A 845 -37.72 -8.62 16.92
N SER A 846 -36.86 -9.41 17.55
CA SER A 846 -37.21 -10.18 18.75
C SER A 846 -37.64 -9.24 19.90
N SER A 847 -38.71 -9.59 20.59
CA SER A 847 -39.14 -8.87 21.77
C SER A 847 -38.34 -9.22 23.04
N THR A 848 -37.60 -10.34 22.99
CA THR A 848 -36.90 -10.93 24.16
C THR A 848 -35.39 -10.76 24.11
N GLN A 849 -34.82 -10.63 22.92
CA GLN A 849 -33.38 -10.51 22.71
C GLN A 849 -33.09 -9.21 21.92
N THR A 850 -32.37 -8.29 22.50
CA THR A 850 -32.04 -7.01 21.87
C THR A 850 -30.57 -6.87 21.52
N ASP A 851 -29.68 -7.63 22.17
CA ASP A 851 -28.23 -7.52 21.98
C ASP A 851 -27.71 -8.54 20.98
N ILE A 852 -27.35 -8.06 19.77
CA ILE A 852 -26.78 -8.86 18.69
C ILE A 852 -25.39 -9.46 19.05
N TYR A 853 -24.68 -8.85 20.02
CA TYR A 853 -23.34 -9.29 20.43
C TYR A 853 -23.35 -10.49 21.37
N ASN A 854 -24.49 -10.84 21.94
CA ASN A 854 -24.66 -11.98 22.84
C ASN A 854 -24.90 -13.33 22.14
N GLY A 855 -24.69 -13.38 20.81
CA GLY A 855 -24.64 -14.63 20.06
C GLY A 855 -25.96 -15.10 19.53
N ALA A 856 -26.76 -14.17 19.08
CA ALA A 856 -27.93 -14.44 18.27
C ALA A 856 -27.62 -15.36 17.08
N SER A 857 -28.51 -16.29 16.78
CA SER A 857 -28.39 -17.15 15.59
C SER A 857 -28.88 -16.41 14.35
N TYR A 858 -29.93 -15.62 14.49
CA TYR A 858 -30.59 -14.90 13.40
C TYR A 858 -30.57 -13.40 13.66
N VAL A 859 -30.21 -12.65 12.65
CA VAL A 859 -30.17 -11.18 12.72
C VAL A 859 -30.74 -10.58 11.44
N ALA A 860 -31.34 -9.39 11.55
CA ALA A 860 -31.82 -8.60 10.43
C ALA A 860 -31.29 -7.17 10.51
N THR A 861 -31.00 -6.59 9.36
CA THR A 861 -30.64 -5.20 9.16
C THR A 861 -31.74 -4.51 8.37
N TYR A 862 -32.17 -3.35 8.86
CA TYR A 862 -33.24 -2.58 8.27
C TYR A 862 -32.70 -1.29 7.65
N PRO A 863 -33.36 -0.78 6.60
CA PRO A 863 -33.04 0.56 6.12
C PRO A 863 -33.37 1.61 7.19
N LEU A 864 -32.69 2.73 7.16
CA LEU A 864 -33.02 3.90 7.96
C LEU A 864 -34.36 4.51 7.51
N TYR A 865 -34.50 4.67 6.20
CA TYR A 865 -35.73 5.11 5.51
C TYR A 865 -35.78 4.48 4.11
N TYR A 866 -36.92 4.59 3.46
CA TYR A 866 -37.07 4.17 2.07
C TYR A 866 -37.81 5.25 1.27
N VAL A 867 -37.68 5.17 -0.05
CA VAL A 867 -38.39 6.00 -1.03
C VAL A 867 -39.08 5.10 -2.02
N SER A 868 -40.11 5.60 -2.71
CA SER A 868 -40.76 4.91 -3.83
C SER A 868 -40.21 5.43 -5.17
N ARG A 869 -40.41 4.64 -6.22
CA ARG A 869 -40.06 5.04 -7.60
C ARG A 869 -40.88 6.25 -8.04
N GLU A 870 -42.14 6.33 -7.61
CA GLU A 870 -43.09 7.41 -7.95
C GLU A 870 -42.77 8.73 -7.20
N ASP A 871 -42.10 8.61 -6.05
CA ASP A 871 -41.68 9.76 -5.25
C ASP A 871 -40.29 9.49 -4.60
N MET A 872 -39.27 9.90 -5.30
CA MET A 872 -37.86 9.73 -4.87
C MET A 872 -37.42 10.76 -3.81
N GLU A 873 -38.23 11.76 -3.49
CA GLU A 873 -37.91 12.84 -2.57
C GLU A 873 -38.42 12.56 -1.16
N THR A 874 -39.61 11.97 -1.02
CA THR A 874 -40.25 11.69 0.27
C THR A 874 -39.59 10.49 0.96
N ARG A 875 -38.85 10.79 2.03
CA ARG A 875 -38.14 9.80 2.86
C ARG A 875 -39.08 9.28 3.95
N ILE A 876 -39.47 8.02 3.85
CA ILE A 876 -40.35 7.38 4.82
C ILE A 876 -39.50 6.60 5.83
N PRO A 877 -39.56 6.92 7.16
CA PRO A 877 -38.84 6.16 8.19
C PRO A 877 -39.26 4.69 8.16
N PHE A 878 -38.25 3.81 7.97
CA PHE A 878 -38.55 2.39 7.66
C PHE A 878 -39.19 1.68 8.85
N MET A 879 -38.56 1.69 10.02
CA MET A 879 -38.96 0.88 11.15
C MET A 879 -40.37 1.23 11.65
N GLU A 880 -40.69 2.51 11.71
CA GLU A 880 -42.02 3.00 12.10
C GLU A 880 -43.11 2.49 11.13
N LYS A 881 -42.89 2.66 9.83
CA LYS A 881 -43.85 2.25 8.82
C LYS A 881 -43.92 0.73 8.69
N PHE A 882 -42.80 0.02 8.88
CA PHE A 882 -42.74 -1.44 8.82
C PHE A 882 -43.51 -2.11 9.95
N LEU A 883 -43.34 -1.62 11.19
CA LEU A 883 -44.11 -2.11 12.33
C LEU A 883 -45.60 -1.81 12.22
N TRP A 884 -45.94 -0.59 11.75
CA TRP A 884 -47.34 -0.21 11.50
C TRP A 884 -47.96 -1.15 10.43
N ALA A 885 -47.24 -1.44 9.35
CA ALA A 885 -47.72 -2.27 8.26
C ALA A 885 -47.92 -3.74 8.71
N ALA A 886 -47.06 -4.24 9.61
CA ALA A 886 -47.19 -5.60 10.17
C ALA A 886 -48.55 -5.82 10.88
N GLU A 887 -49.11 -4.75 11.46
CA GLU A 887 -50.41 -4.78 12.18
C GLU A 887 -51.61 -4.37 11.31
N HIS A 888 -51.41 -3.48 10.32
CA HIS A 888 -52.54 -2.81 9.65
C HIS A 888 -52.61 -3.01 8.14
N ASP A 889 -51.46 -3.36 7.48
CA ASP A 889 -51.38 -3.49 6.03
C ASP A 889 -50.43 -4.63 5.63
N LYS A 890 -50.98 -5.82 5.51
CA LYS A 890 -50.20 -7.04 5.19
C LYS A 890 -49.54 -6.99 3.81
N GLU A 891 -50.13 -6.31 2.84
CA GLU A 891 -49.57 -6.21 1.50
C GLU A 891 -48.32 -5.32 1.53
N LEU A 892 -48.43 -4.14 2.11
CA LEU A 892 -47.26 -3.25 2.30
C LEU A 892 -46.18 -3.93 3.18
N TYR A 893 -46.58 -4.66 4.23
CA TYR A 893 -45.62 -5.40 5.06
C TYR A 893 -44.81 -6.41 4.25
N ASN A 894 -45.49 -7.18 3.38
CA ASN A 894 -44.82 -8.16 2.53
C ASN A 894 -43.86 -7.50 1.55
N GLU A 895 -44.25 -6.35 1.01
CA GLU A 895 -43.38 -5.57 0.13
C GLU A 895 -42.16 -5.04 0.89
N LEU A 896 -42.33 -4.48 2.07
CA LEU A 896 -41.24 -3.97 2.90
C LEU A 896 -40.31 -5.07 3.42
N CYS A 897 -40.80 -6.31 3.61
CA CYS A 897 -39.96 -7.47 3.93
C CYS A 897 -38.85 -7.71 2.89
N LYS A 898 -39.05 -7.34 1.64
CA LYS A 898 -38.05 -7.44 0.55
C LYS A 898 -36.84 -6.51 0.75
N LEU A 899 -36.98 -5.49 1.59
CA LEU A 899 -35.89 -4.61 2.00
C LEU A 899 -35.15 -5.09 3.28
N VAL A 900 -35.63 -6.08 3.98
CA VAL A 900 -35.01 -6.58 5.20
C VAL A 900 -33.87 -7.54 4.88
N VAL A 901 -32.65 -7.19 5.27
CA VAL A 901 -31.45 -8.00 5.04
C VAL A 901 -31.25 -8.97 6.19
N LYS A 902 -31.59 -10.24 5.99
CA LYS A 902 -31.48 -11.28 7.01
C LYS A 902 -30.17 -12.07 6.91
N SER A 903 -29.68 -12.57 8.04
CA SER A 903 -28.52 -13.46 8.12
C SER A 903 -28.69 -14.55 9.18
N THR A 904 -28.25 -15.75 8.86
CA THR A 904 -28.13 -16.90 9.76
C THR A 904 -26.78 -16.95 10.48
N THR A 905 -25.92 -15.97 10.25
CA THR A 905 -24.53 -15.92 10.76
C THR A 905 -24.36 -14.89 11.86
N GLY A 906 -25.37 -14.71 12.72
CA GLY A 906 -25.35 -13.76 13.84
C GLY A 906 -24.17 -13.96 14.80
N TYR A 907 -23.59 -15.16 14.85
CA TYR A 907 -22.38 -15.45 15.61
C TYR A 907 -21.17 -14.56 15.19
N MET A 908 -21.17 -13.96 13.99
CA MET A 908 -20.11 -13.07 13.52
C MET A 908 -19.96 -11.79 14.36
N PHE A 909 -21.01 -11.43 15.11
CA PHE A 909 -20.97 -10.28 16.01
C PHE A 909 -20.32 -10.59 17.37
N ARG A 910 -20.16 -11.87 17.71
CA ARG A 910 -19.33 -12.23 18.87
C ARG A 910 -17.86 -11.94 18.60
N LYS A 911 -17.13 -11.67 19.65
CA LYS A 911 -15.67 -11.56 19.60
C LYS A 911 -15.07 -12.91 19.23
N GLN A 912 -14.54 -12.98 18.03
CA GLN A 912 -13.89 -14.17 17.47
C GLN A 912 -12.38 -14.11 17.70
N GLY A 913 -11.74 -15.24 17.86
CA GLY A 913 -10.29 -15.29 18.05
C GLY A 913 -9.75 -16.71 18.15
N TYR A 914 -8.50 -16.79 18.50
CA TYR A 914 -7.77 -18.04 18.69
C TYR A 914 -7.04 -18.04 20.02
N SER A 915 -6.80 -19.23 20.59
CA SER A 915 -5.89 -19.40 21.73
C SER A 915 -4.48 -18.91 21.33
N PRO A 916 -3.63 -18.53 22.30
CA PRO A 916 -2.24 -18.17 22.02
C PRO A 916 -1.50 -19.26 21.23
N TYR A 917 -0.66 -18.85 20.30
CA TYR A 917 0.18 -19.74 19.51
C TYR A 917 1.58 -19.15 19.29
N PHE A 918 2.55 -20.04 19.03
CA PHE A 918 3.95 -19.72 18.95
C PHE A 918 4.59 -20.36 17.72
N SER A 919 5.67 -19.75 17.23
CA SER A 919 6.55 -20.33 16.21
C SER A 919 7.99 -20.04 16.54
N ALA A 920 8.92 -20.72 15.88
CA ALA A 920 10.33 -20.48 16.05
C ALA A 920 11.07 -20.48 14.72
N ASN A 921 12.07 -19.60 14.64
CA ASN A 921 12.88 -19.38 13.44
C ASN A 921 14.36 -19.43 13.82
N LEU A 922 15.17 -20.14 13.04
CA LEU A 922 16.61 -20.27 13.20
C LEU A 922 17.31 -19.70 11.96
N ASN A 923 18.29 -18.82 12.18
CA ASN A 923 19.19 -18.35 11.14
C ASN A 923 20.63 -18.58 11.59
N VAL A 924 21.49 -19.07 10.69
CA VAL A 924 22.90 -19.32 10.92
C VAL A 924 23.68 -18.73 9.76
N SER A 925 24.72 -17.94 10.06
CA SER A 925 25.63 -17.42 9.04
C SER A 925 27.07 -17.71 9.44
N LYS A 926 27.88 -18.20 8.50
CA LYS A 926 29.27 -18.54 8.63
C LYS A 926 30.11 -17.86 7.57
N GLU A 927 31.14 -17.09 7.99
CA GLU A 927 32.17 -16.61 7.06
C GLU A 927 33.32 -17.63 6.98
N ILE A 928 33.68 -18.02 5.77
CA ILE A 928 34.78 -18.91 5.45
C ILE A 928 35.87 -18.10 4.75
N GLY A 929 36.97 -17.88 5.47
CA GLY A 929 38.02 -16.98 4.98
C GLY A 929 37.56 -15.53 4.87
N LYS A 930 37.95 -14.85 3.79
CA LYS A 930 37.52 -13.48 3.47
C LYS A 930 36.49 -13.43 2.33
N TYR A 931 36.29 -14.56 1.67
CA TYR A 931 35.65 -14.61 0.36
C TYR A 931 34.25 -15.22 0.39
N LEU A 932 33.97 -16.16 1.27
CA LEU A 932 32.74 -16.92 1.24
C LEU A 932 31.95 -16.76 2.53
N THR A 933 30.66 -16.42 2.41
CA THR A 933 29.67 -16.50 3.50
C THR A 933 28.63 -17.55 3.13
N VAL A 934 28.38 -18.50 4.02
CA VAL A 934 27.32 -19.49 3.91
C VAL A 934 26.27 -19.16 4.97
N SER A 935 25.02 -19.06 4.57
CA SER A 935 23.91 -18.80 5.49
C SER A 935 22.82 -19.85 5.30
N PHE A 936 22.25 -20.29 6.42
CA PHE A 936 21.15 -21.25 6.48
C PHE A 936 20.01 -20.65 7.31
N PHE A 937 18.77 -20.90 6.94
CA PHE A 937 17.62 -20.60 7.76
C PHE A 937 16.61 -21.74 7.80
N ALA A 938 15.86 -21.81 8.89
CA ALA A 938 14.72 -22.68 9.09
C ALA A 938 13.63 -21.89 9.83
N ASN A 939 12.53 -21.60 9.15
CA ASN A 939 11.44 -20.80 9.69
C ASN A 939 10.23 -21.67 10.04
N ASN A 940 9.57 -21.32 11.15
CA ASN A 940 8.34 -21.95 11.63
C ASN A 940 8.49 -23.46 11.89
N PHE A 941 9.64 -23.90 12.37
CA PHE A 941 9.90 -25.34 12.56
C PHE A 941 9.09 -26.00 13.68
N PHE A 942 8.42 -25.24 14.52
CA PHE A 942 7.54 -25.72 15.59
C PHE A 942 6.04 -25.75 15.25
N TYR A 943 5.62 -25.13 14.17
CA TYR A 943 4.22 -24.83 13.95
C TYR A 943 3.30 -26.08 13.86
N SER A 944 3.83 -27.19 13.36
CA SER A 944 3.05 -28.45 13.22
C SER A 944 2.79 -29.16 14.55
N MET A 945 3.52 -28.78 15.61
CA MET A 945 3.45 -29.46 16.92
C MET A 945 2.42 -28.83 17.86
N GLN A 946 1.80 -27.71 17.47
CA GLN A 946 0.92 -26.94 18.32
C GLN A 946 -0.55 -27.08 17.90
N LYS A 947 -1.43 -27.30 18.88
CA LYS A 947 -2.88 -27.21 18.73
C LYS A 947 -3.35 -25.82 19.11
N ILE A 948 -4.34 -25.31 18.39
CA ILE A 948 -5.02 -24.05 18.63
C ILE A 948 -6.52 -24.28 18.77
N LYS A 949 -7.16 -23.50 19.63
CA LYS A 949 -8.60 -23.49 19.79
C LYS A 949 -9.20 -22.27 19.11
N ASN A 950 -10.15 -22.49 18.24
CA ASN A 950 -10.98 -21.44 17.67
C ASN A 950 -12.08 -21.07 18.67
N TRP A 951 -12.19 -19.80 19.07
CA TRP A 951 -13.16 -19.35 20.06
C TRP A 951 -14.60 -19.41 19.55
N GLN A 952 -14.80 -19.26 18.26
CA GLN A 952 -16.13 -19.29 17.65
C GLN A 952 -16.74 -20.70 17.66
N THR A 953 -15.97 -21.69 17.20
CA THR A 953 -16.45 -23.08 17.06
C THR A 953 -16.17 -23.92 18.28
N GLY A 954 -15.28 -23.46 19.17
CA GLY A 954 -14.78 -24.27 20.30
C GLY A 954 -13.85 -25.44 19.88
N ASN A 955 -13.67 -25.64 18.57
CA ASN A 955 -12.88 -26.74 18.04
C ASN A 955 -11.38 -26.50 18.20
N GLU A 956 -10.68 -27.58 18.52
CA GLU A 956 -9.22 -27.61 18.52
C GLU A 956 -8.72 -28.20 17.20
N GLY A 957 -7.73 -27.57 16.62
CA GLY A 957 -7.08 -27.97 15.38
C GLY A 957 -5.58 -27.80 15.44
N SER A 958 -4.86 -28.42 14.54
CA SER A 958 -3.42 -28.19 14.39
C SER A 958 -3.17 -26.77 13.85
N LEU A 959 -2.17 -26.08 14.39
CA LEU A 959 -1.68 -24.83 13.83
C LEU A 959 -1.23 -25.00 12.37
N PHE A 960 -0.76 -26.19 12.02
CA PHE A 960 -0.40 -26.58 10.65
C PHE A 960 -1.56 -26.46 9.64
N ALA A 961 -2.76 -26.89 10.03
CA ALA A 961 -3.95 -26.83 9.19
C ALA A 961 -4.54 -25.41 9.12
N SER A 962 -4.02 -24.48 9.90
CA SER A 962 -4.47 -23.09 9.93
C SER A 962 -3.67 -22.23 8.96
N SER A 963 -4.27 -21.16 8.45
CA SER A 963 -3.58 -20.11 7.69
C SER A 963 -2.92 -19.04 8.58
N LEU A 964 -2.83 -19.26 9.89
CA LEU A 964 -2.34 -18.27 10.85
C LEU A 964 -0.83 -18.07 10.80
N VAL A 965 -0.08 -19.13 10.50
CA VAL A 965 1.36 -19.14 10.36
C VAL A 965 1.74 -19.78 9.03
N THR A 966 2.78 -19.28 8.39
CA THR A 966 3.33 -19.90 7.17
C THR A 966 3.89 -21.28 7.51
N PRO A 967 3.71 -22.31 6.67
CA PRO A 967 4.32 -23.60 6.88
C PRO A 967 5.85 -23.54 7.02
N PHE A 968 6.40 -24.60 7.59
CA PHE A 968 7.85 -24.78 7.69
C PHE A 968 8.53 -24.53 6.34
N ASN A 969 9.53 -23.67 6.34
CA ASN A 969 10.35 -23.43 5.17
C ASN A 969 11.82 -23.23 5.59
N TYR A 970 12.73 -23.58 4.70
CA TYR A 970 14.17 -23.52 4.93
C TYR A 970 14.89 -23.09 3.66
N GLY A 971 16.15 -22.73 3.80
CA GLY A 971 16.98 -22.40 2.64
C GLY A 971 18.44 -22.21 3.02
N ILE A 972 19.26 -22.20 1.99
CA ILE A 972 20.70 -21.97 2.10
C ILE A 972 21.12 -20.92 1.07
N SER A 973 22.05 -20.05 1.44
CA SER A 973 22.67 -19.10 0.54
C SER A 973 24.19 -19.13 0.61
N PHE A 974 24.81 -18.85 -0.51
CA PHE A 974 26.26 -18.74 -0.67
C PHE A 974 26.57 -17.36 -1.26
N LYS A 975 27.33 -16.57 -0.53
CA LYS A 975 27.77 -15.24 -0.96
C LYS A 975 29.29 -15.24 -1.11
N LEU A 976 29.75 -15.05 -2.33
CA LEU A 976 31.16 -14.98 -2.69
C LEU A 976 31.57 -13.52 -2.93
N LYS A 977 32.65 -13.06 -2.32
CA LYS A 977 33.25 -11.72 -2.47
C LYS A 977 34.65 -11.88 -3.10
N LEU A 978 34.84 -11.42 -4.35
CA LEU A 978 36.08 -11.54 -5.14
C LEU A 978 36.77 -10.20 -5.39
#